data_f2d514bd071beca439c58b3e68d54529
#
_entry.id   f2d514bd071beca439c58b3e68d54529
#
_cell.length_a   1.000
_cell.length_b   1.000
_cell.length_c   1.000
_cell.angle_alpha   90.00
_cell.angle_beta   90.00
_cell.angle_gamma   90.00
#
_symmetry.space_group_name_H-M   'P 1'
#
loop_
_entity.id
_entity.type
_entity.pdbx_description
1 polymer ?
#
loop_
_entity_poly.entity_id
_entity_poly.type
_entity_poly.pdbx_seq_one_letter_code
_entity_poly.pdbx_strand_id
1 'polypeptide(L)'
;MDYTSIHIYGHLLSDDILHEIETESSMQGNREQDFNLDVSLTAKIDNAWSSLRNDWKLFSERNSLRDPYGTKAVRRLMERFFSSLDYQLDYQPTQIEVGERKFDIPYICPELDQMPIIIVGDKTGDAELDLLDKCTLDQRIKGERRQKSPQATMLDYLNNTEHVYGIVTNGQVLRLIRNTGQLVKLTYIEFDIRRMVEEDHYAEFCLLFRLMHSSRFTHSGDDACIMEQWFNRSIESGNRIRAGLSDAVQKAMEILGRSVVCGKGAGNEVFRQAVINGEANAQTLNKELIHFIYRLLFLFIIEDRNLVYNIGAPDTDNDYDQKVRCQDIYKKYYAVSRLRGLSELPYLRNERYCDLWEGLMDSFRLFEDETFGAPLFIKPLGGVLFASETLHYLRQCQITNEQLLAAFSCLNEFRDEKQNRVKINYSSLDVEEFGSVYEGILEMRAIIMQGTSVSEWNFTFGAGLDRKSSSSYYTRPDLVQSLIRTTLEPVIKERIAKCQTTEEKIRSLLSMKVCDAASGSGHIILAMARTLAWYICTLRTGEDNPASLDYREALREVIQKCIYAVDYNPDAVELCKVVLWIEGYCAGKPLSFLDHHIRCGNSVVGVTNLDVLLDGVPKEAFTADNKETKKRIIELNKQALKDVDLVRSGKNIGLSVTLFSQDIAIQSIDSEQIGLAGKVKEINDLPEDSLLQELTKQSKWEELMQSPRVECLRRACDIYVYSFYKQFHATDLTSEFDSETETFTPFNIPYTRTVYNALQEIKYLDYSTEEMEGLQVLPDSFKQEVNEVAQANRFFHWCVEFPEVFSDGGGFDVMCGNPPWDKIKVEDKKWFEQNGRADIVNAGTAAQRKQAIANLPISNPELYEAYQLALANAEAMSRYVRFSGRFPMTATGDIDLYPLFAEHCYNCTREAWGLVLPTGIAVNDSNKTFFSNLIEENRLISLYDFENKEGLFDIHRMFKFCLLTVGQKQDNAREVSGGFYLTRLDHLLDPTRIYKLKTTDF
;
A
#
# COMPACT_ATOMS: atom_id res chain seq x y z
N MET A 1 28.66 8.45 1.46
CA MET A 1 29.31 8.57 2.80
C MET A 1 28.20 8.46 3.84
N ASP A 2 28.40 7.73 4.90
CA ASP A 2 27.42 7.71 5.99
C ASP A 2 27.74 8.90 6.89
N TYR A 3 26.94 9.95 6.81
CA TYR A 3 27.03 11.09 7.72
C TYR A 3 26.57 10.63 9.11
N THR A 4 27.38 10.89 10.13
CA THR A 4 27.10 10.44 11.50
C THR A 4 26.39 11.50 12.35
N SER A 5 26.51 12.78 11.95
CA SER A 5 25.94 13.94 12.66
C SER A 5 24.90 14.70 11.83
N ILE A 6 24.57 14.22 10.62
CA ILE A 6 23.55 14.83 9.74
C ILE A 6 22.49 13.77 9.41
N HIS A 7 21.25 14.06 9.75
CA HIS A 7 20.12 13.14 9.52
C HIS A 7 19.03 13.83 8.72
N ILE A 8 18.56 13.18 7.65
CA ILE A 8 17.50 13.71 6.79
C ILE A 8 16.21 12.94 7.06
N TYR A 9 15.16 13.69 7.32
CA TYR A 9 13.82 13.15 7.52
C TYR A 9 12.88 13.70 6.44
N GLY A 10 12.07 12.83 5.84
CA GLY A 10 11.05 13.25 4.87
C GLY A 10 11.57 13.73 3.52
N HIS A 11 12.79 13.36 3.11
CA HIS A 11 13.38 13.64 1.78
C HIS A 11 13.52 15.12 1.42
N LEU A 12 13.94 15.98 2.36
CA LEU A 12 14.18 17.39 2.06
C LEU A 12 15.27 17.54 1.00
N LEU A 13 16.37 16.78 1.14
CA LEU A 13 17.41 16.65 0.13
C LEU A 13 17.74 15.16 -0.07
N SER A 14 18.07 14.79 -1.31
CA SER A 14 18.55 13.45 -1.64
C SER A 14 20.06 13.35 -1.40
N ASP A 15 20.56 12.14 -1.11
CA ASP A 15 21.97 11.92 -0.80
C ASP A 15 22.91 12.27 -1.97
N ASP A 16 22.43 12.11 -3.21
CA ASP A 16 23.18 12.51 -4.40
C ASP A 16 23.39 14.05 -4.44
N ILE A 17 22.35 14.83 -4.11
CA ILE A 17 22.46 16.29 -4.01
C ILE A 17 23.37 16.71 -2.85
N LEU A 18 23.31 16.02 -1.70
CA LEU A 18 24.24 16.28 -0.61
C LEU A 18 25.69 16.00 -1.01
N HIS A 19 25.92 14.90 -1.70
CA HIS A 19 27.24 14.56 -2.20
C HIS A 19 27.74 15.53 -3.27
N GLU A 20 26.86 16.00 -4.15
CA GLU A 20 27.19 17.08 -5.10
C GLU A 20 27.56 18.38 -4.37
N ILE A 21 26.83 18.77 -3.33
CA ILE A 21 27.12 19.95 -2.52
C ILE A 21 28.49 19.81 -1.81
N GLU A 22 28.85 18.62 -1.36
CA GLU A 22 30.13 18.35 -0.72
C GLU A 22 31.28 18.38 -1.72
N THR A 23 31.14 17.82 -2.92
CA THR A 23 32.23 17.51 -3.85
C THR A 23 32.33 18.48 -5.02
N GLU A 24 31.20 19.05 -5.48
CA GLU A 24 31.15 19.90 -6.67
C GLU A 24 31.04 21.40 -6.36
N SER A 25 32.15 22.06 -6.25
CA SER A 25 32.19 23.52 -6.06
C SER A 25 31.63 24.32 -7.26
N SER A 26 31.44 23.71 -8.44
CA SER A 26 30.89 24.35 -9.64
C SER A 26 29.36 24.32 -9.68
N MET A 27 28.71 23.52 -8.79
CA MET A 27 27.27 23.42 -8.69
C MET A 27 26.60 24.76 -8.43
N GLN A 28 25.48 25.03 -9.08
CA GLN A 28 24.73 26.28 -8.85
C GLN A 28 24.27 26.35 -7.39
N GLY A 29 24.54 27.48 -6.75
CA GLY A 29 24.32 27.70 -5.33
C GLY A 29 25.48 27.24 -4.43
N ASN A 30 26.47 26.49 -4.93
CA ASN A 30 27.63 26.03 -4.17
C ASN A 30 28.93 26.72 -4.56
N ARG A 31 28.91 27.65 -5.53
CA ARG A 31 30.06 28.44 -5.95
C ARG A 31 30.38 29.49 -4.89
N GLU A 32 31.66 29.83 -4.76
CA GLU A 32 32.12 30.85 -3.80
C GLU A 32 31.37 32.19 -3.92
N GLN A 33 31.10 32.62 -5.15
CA GLN A 33 30.31 33.83 -5.44
C GLN A 33 28.84 33.77 -4.99
N ASP A 34 28.28 32.56 -4.84
CA ASP A 34 26.88 32.37 -4.45
C ASP A 34 26.67 32.59 -2.94
N PHE A 35 27.77 32.77 -2.17
CA PHE A 35 27.70 33.03 -0.72
C PHE A 35 27.83 34.54 -0.39
N ASN A 36 28.12 35.39 -1.35
CA ASN A 36 28.30 36.86 -1.17
C ASN A 36 29.26 37.23 -0.03
N LEU A 37 30.41 36.54 0.07
CA LEU A 37 31.37 36.72 1.15
C LEU A 37 32.45 37.68 0.76
N ASP A 38 32.95 38.45 1.75
CA ASP A 38 34.12 39.32 1.61
C ASP A 38 35.47 38.58 1.67
N VAL A 39 35.43 37.30 2.13
CA VAL A 39 36.59 36.41 2.30
C VAL A 39 36.32 35.09 1.59
N SER A 40 37.36 34.27 1.37
CA SER A 40 37.16 32.96 0.74
C SER A 40 36.22 32.08 1.59
N LEU A 41 35.41 31.26 0.91
CA LEU A 41 34.46 30.36 1.56
C LEU A 41 35.14 29.45 2.61
N THR A 42 36.32 28.90 2.27
CA THR A 42 37.08 28.05 3.21
C THR A 42 37.48 28.83 4.46
N ALA A 43 38.01 30.06 4.31
CA ALA A 43 38.39 30.88 5.46
C ALA A 43 37.19 31.27 6.33
N LYS A 44 36.03 31.49 5.75
CA LYS A 44 34.77 31.75 6.50
C LYS A 44 34.34 30.54 7.30
N ILE A 45 34.39 29.36 6.69
CA ILE A 45 34.06 28.07 7.35
C ILE A 45 35.01 27.79 8.50
N ASP A 46 36.35 27.95 8.29
CA ASP A 46 37.36 27.73 9.33
C ASP A 46 37.18 28.66 10.54
N ASN A 47 36.83 29.93 10.26
CA ASN A 47 36.53 30.89 11.32
C ASN A 47 35.26 30.55 12.08
N ALA A 48 34.20 30.14 11.38
CA ALA A 48 32.95 29.74 12.00
C ALA A 48 33.13 28.46 12.86
N TRP A 49 33.91 27.47 12.38
CA TRP A 49 34.26 26.26 13.12
C TRP A 49 35.05 26.57 14.39
N SER A 50 36.08 27.36 14.27
CA SER A 50 36.90 27.75 15.40
C SER A 50 36.10 28.52 16.46
N SER A 51 35.21 29.42 16.03
CA SER A 51 34.29 30.13 16.90
C SER A 51 33.34 29.19 17.65
N LEU A 52 32.69 28.28 16.90
CA LEU A 52 31.76 27.32 17.46
C LEU A 52 32.43 26.43 18.52
N ARG A 53 33.62 25.91 18.23
CA ARG A 53 34.40 25.10 19.22
C ARG A 53 34.74 25.87 20.50
N ASN A 54 35.11 27.15 20.39
CA ASN A 54 35.40 27.99 21.55
C ASN A 54 34.14 28.31 22.36
N ASP A 55 33.05 28.63 21.70
CA ASP A 55 31.77 28.91 22.35
C ASP A 55 31.14 27.64 22.96
N TRP A 56 31.36 26.44 22.34
CA TRP A 56 30.97 25.15 22.91
C TRP A 56 31.66 24.85 24.23
N LYS A 57 32.95 25.14 24.38
CA LYS A 57 33.64 24.97 25.67
C LYS A 57 33.00 25.82 26.77
N LEU A 58 32.68 27.10 26.45
CA LEU A 58 31.97 27.98 27.40
C LEU A 58 30.56 27.48 27.72
N PHE A 59 29.87 26.86 26.74
CA PHE A 59 28.57 26.28 26.90
C PHE A 59 28.62 25.03 27.80
N SER A 60 29.57 24.12 27.58
CA SER A 60 29.72 22.90 28.38
C SER A 60 30.13 23.16 29.83
N GLU A 61 30.91 24.22 30.10
CA GLU A 61 31.35 24.64 31.44
C GLU A 61 30.33 25.53 32.21
N ARG A 62 29.08 25.69 31.65
CA ARG A 62 28.05 26.56 32.23
C ARG A 62 27.59 26.15 33.62
N ASN A 63 27.24 27.11 34.47
CA ASN A 63 26.66 26.84 35.79
C ASN A 63 25.16 26.60 35.70
N SER A 64 24.76 25.34 35.81
CA SER A 64 23.35 24.87 35.75
C SER A 64 22.47 25.39 36.90
N LEU A 65 23.06 25.80 38.03
CA LEU A 65 22.26 26.37 39.13
C LEU A 65 21.68 27.77 38.82
N ARG A 66 22.30 28.52 37.94
CA ARG A 66 21.84 29.86 37.51
C ARG A 66 21.00 29.85 36.23
N ASP A 67 21.02 28.76 35.48
CA ASP A 67 20.27 28.57 34.26
C ASP A 67 19.78 27.10 34.19
N PRO A 68 18.72 26.75 34.95
CA PRO A 68 18.31 25.35 35.12
C PRO A 68 17.77 24.73 33.83
N TYR A 69 17.27 25.52 32.90
CA TYR A 69 16.81 25.05 31.58
C TYR A 69 17.85 25.22 30.48
N GLY A 70 19.00 25.84 30.77
CA GLY A 70 20.04 26.11 29.80
C GLY A 70 19.69 27.23 28.78
N THR A 71 18.51 27.85 28.90
CA THR A 71 17.97 28.77 27.88
C THR A 71 18.88 29.95 27.60
N LYS A 72 19.51 30.56 28.62
CA LYS A 72 20.41 31.72 28.43
C LYS A 72 21.71 31.31 27.77
N ALA A 73 22.23 30.14 28.14
CA ALA A 73 23.51 29.64 27.60
C ALA A 73 23.31 29.22 26.12
N VAL A 74 22.20 28.51 25.83
CA VAL A 74 21.85 28.14 24.43
C VAL A 74 21.63 29.37 23.56
N ARG A 75 20.86 30.35 24.02
CA ARG A 75 20.66 31.61 23.26
C ARG A 75 21.97 32.25 22.90
N ARG A 76 22.89 32.42 23.86
CA ARG A 76 24.18 33.05 23.63
C ARG A 76 25.05 32.25 22.64
N LEU A 77 25.02 30.90 22.73
CA LEU A 77 25.72 30.03 21.78
C LEU A 77 25.15 30.21 20.37
N MET A 78 23.83 30.09 20.25
CA MET A 78 23.17 30.06 18.94
C MET A 78 23.10 31.43 18.27
N GLU A 79 22.92 32.53 19.02
CA GLU A 79 23.01 33.88 18.45
C GLU A 79 24.37 34.17 17.79
N ARG A 80 25.46 33.69 18.41
CA ARG A 80 26.81 33.78 17.84
C ARG A 80 27.00 32.85 16.65
N PHE A 81 26.48 31.65 16.77
CA PHE A 81 26.55 30.69 15.68
C PHE A 81 25.80 31.17 14.45
N PHE A 82 24.56 31.63 14.58
CA PHE A 82 23.82 32.23 13.49
C PHE A 82 24.50 33.49 12.91
N SER A 83 25.10 34.32 13.74
CA SER A 83 25.91 35.46 13.26
C SER A 83 27.09 35.00 12.41
N SER A 84 27.72 33.84 12.70
CA SER A 84 28.81 33.31 11.86
C SER A 84 28.32 32.76 10.51
N LEU A 85 27.04 32.46 10.39
CA LEU A 85 26.32 32.06 9.17
C LEU A 85 25.62 33.23 8.47
N ASP A 86 25.92 34.45 8.89
CA ASP A 86 25.41 35.72 8.37
C ASP A 86 23.90 35.92 8.52
N TYR A 87 23.30 35.40 9.62
CA TYR A 87 21.92 35.71 10.00
C TYR A 87 21.83 36.94 10.88
N GLN A 88 20.82 37.76 10.64
CA GLN A 88 20.46 38.89 11.53
C GLN A 88 19.18 38.52 12.28
N LEU A 89 19.32 38.15 13.55
CA LEU A 89 18.21 37.72 14.40
C LEU A 89 17.56 38.90 15.09
N ASP A 90 16.22 39.04 14.94
CA ASP A 90 15.40 39.99 15.65
C ASP A 90 14.54 39.27 16.70
N TYR A 91 14.75 39.67 17.99
CA TYR A 91 14.02 39.01 19.10
C TYR A 91 12.60 39.53 19.22
N GLN A 92 11.63 38.62 19.24
CA GLN A 92 10.21 38.91 19.40
C GLN A 92 9.75 38.69 20.86
N PRO A 93 9.49 39.77 21.63
CA PRO A 93 9.07 39.67 23.02
C PRO A 93 7.61 39.24 23.18
N THR A 94 6.79 39.34 22.13
CA THR A 94 5.38 39.00 22.08
C THR A 94 5.10 37.85 21.14
N GLN A 95 4.03 37.13 21.37
CA GLN A 95 3.57 36.07 20.44
C GLN A 95 3.15 36.70 19.10
N ILE A 96 3.47 36.01 18.02
CA ILE A 96 3.04 36.41 16.66
C ILE A 96 1.58 35.97 16.48
N GLU A 97 0.72 36.88 16.05
CA GLU A 97 -0.71 36.62 15.78
C GLU A 97 -0.87 36.30 14.26
N VAL A 98 -1.48 35.14 13.97
CA VAL A 98 -1.84 34.71 12.63
C VAL A 98 -3.31 34.31 12.62
N GLY A 99 -4.18 35.15 12.06
CA GLY A 99 -5.64 35.00 12.19
C GLY A 99 -6.08 35.02 13.63
N GLU A 100 -6.76 33.98 14.10
CA GLU A 100 -7.21 33.85 15.50
C GLU A 100 -6.17 33.13 16.40
N ARG A 101 -5.04 32.70 15.87
CA ARG A 101 -4.03 31.91 16.58
C ARG A 101 -2.83 32.74 17.00
N LYS A 102 -2.20 32.37 18.13
CA LYS A 102 -1.00 33.00 18.67
C LYS A 102 0.13 32.01 18.77
N PHE A 103 1.28 32.37 18.20
CA PHE A 103 2.48 31.53 18.14
C PHE A 103 3.63 32.16 18.90
N ASP A 104 4.30 31.35 19.72
CA ASP A 104 5.49 31.77 20.47
C ASP A 104 6.76 31.51 19.66
N ILE A 105 7.05 32.40 18.72
CA ILE A 105 8.23 32.36 17.85
C ILE A 105 9.20 33.45 18.36
N PRO A 106 10.24 33.09 19.12
CA PRO A 106 11.09 34.08 19.80
C PRO A 106 12.03 34.87 18.91
N TYR A 107 12.32 34.37 17.70
CA TYR A 107 13.19 35.09 16.76
C TYR A 107 12.63 35.03 15.36
N ILE A 108 12.86 36.11 14.61
CA ILE A 108 12.65 36.22 13.17
C ILE A 108 13.92 36.72 12.52
N CYS A 109 14.14 36.39 11.24
CA CYS A 109 15.18 36.94 10.43
C CYS A 109 14.55 37.85 9.35
N PRO A 110 14.54 39.19 9.52
CA PRO A 110 13.85 40.11 8.60
C PRO A 110 14.40 40.11 7.18
N GLU A 111 15.68 39.87 7.02
CA GLU A 111 16.35 39.84 5.71
C GLU A 111 16.04 38.59 4.88
N LEU A 112 15.52 37.56 5.53
CA LEU A 112 15.13 36.27 4.95
C LEU A 112 13.60 36.08 4.95
N ASP A 113 12.87 37.05 4.47
CA ASP A 113 11.41 37.04 4.41
C ASP A 113 10.78 36.72 5.77
N GLN A 114 11.29 37.31 6.85
CA GLN A 114 10.88 37.08 8.23
C GLN A 114 10.93 35.61 8.67
N MET A 115 11.91 34.86 8.20
CA MET A 115 12.09 33.44 8.51
C MET A 115 12.01 33.18 10.02
N PRO A 116 11.12 32.30 10.49
CA PRO A 116 10.92 32.03 11.92
C PRO A 116 12.02 31.11 12.48
N ILE A 117 12.51 31.45 13.69
CA ILE A 117 13.53 30.67 14.39
C ILE A 117 13.14 30.51 15.85
N ILE A 118 13.14 29.25 16.35
CA ILE A 118 12.90 28.93 17.74
C ILE A 118 14.18 28.43 18.39
N ILE A 119 14.67 29.15 19.41
CA ILE A 119 15.81 28.75 20.22
C ILE A 119 15.31 28.48 21.64
N VAL A 120 15.48 27.25 22.12
CA VAL A 120 15.03 26.77 23.43
C VAL A 120 16.21 26.27 24.28
N GLY A 121 15.97 26.01 25.55
CA GLY A 121 16.96 25.38 26.42
C GLY A 121 17.17 23.91 26.11
N ASP A 122 18.27 23.36 26.56
CA ASP A 122 18.66 21.95 26.37
C ASP A 122 18.09 21.03 27.46
N LYS A 123 17.27 21.53 28.39
CA LYS A 123 16.56 20.78 29.42
C LYS A 123 15.08 21.09 29.45
N THR A 124 14.27 20.04 29.68
CA THR A 124 12.82 20.16 29.74
C THR A 124 12.29 20.74 31.04
N GLY A 125 13.09 20.65 32.13
CA GLY A 125 12.66 20.94 33.49
C GLY A 125 11.84 19.83 34.13
N ASP A 126 11.74 18.68 33.49
CA ASP A 126 11.20 17.45 34.02
C ASP A 126 12.36 16.48 34.31
N ALA A 127 12.54 16.12 35.57
CA ALA A 127 13.71 15.35 36.00
C ALA A 127 13.73 13.94 35.37
N GLU A 128 12.59 13.34 35.08
CA GLU A 128 12.51 12.03 34.44
C GLU A 128 12.88 12.12 32.97
N LEU A 129 12.37 13.10 32.23
CA LEU A 129 12.68 13.32 30.83
C LEU A 129 14.13 13.77 30.62
N ASP A 130 14.66 14.61 31.51
CA ASP A 130 16.03 15.07 31.47
C ASP A 130 17.03 13.93 31.79
N LEU A 131 16.62 12.94 32.62
CA LEU A 131 17.40 11.71 32.87
C LEU A 131 17.43 10.74 31.68
N LEU A 132 16.37 10.74 30.86
CA LEU A 132 16.27 9.94 29.65
C LEU A 132 16.97 10.58 28.43
N ASP A 133 17.64 11.72 28.61
CA ASP A 133 18.31 12.53 27.54
C ASP A 133 17.41 12.78 26.32
N LYS A 134 16.10 12.97 26.56
CA LYS A 134 15.15 13.24 25.51
C LYS A 134 15.36 14.63 24.89
N CYS A 135 15.30 14.70 23.54
CA CYS A 135 15.49 15.95 22.82
C CYS A 135 14.40 16.98 23.19
N THR A 136 14.81 18.16 23.70
CA THR A 136 13.90 19.21 24.13
C THR A 136 13.10 19.83 22.98
N LEU A 137 13.53 19.63 21.72
CA LEU A 137 12.79 20.10 20.54
C LEU A 137 11.49 19.35 20.34
N ASP A 138 11.39 18.11 20.83
CA ASP A 138 10.22 17.25 20.71
C ASP A 138 9.33 17.25 21.98
N GLN A 139 9.80 17.90 23.05
CA GLN A 139 9.15 17.89 24.35
C GLN A 139 8.52 19.26 24.68
N ARG A 140 7.47 19.23 25.48
CA ARG A 140 6.92 20.45 26.07
C ARG A 140 7.80 20.88 27.23
N ILE A 141 8.33 22.11 27.18
CA ILE A 141 9.22 22.63 28.21
C ILE A 141 8.39 23.29 29.34
N LYS A 142 8.61 22.87 30.59
CA LYS A 142 7.93 23.45 31.76
C LYS A 142 8.25 24.95 31.88
N GLY A 143 7.21 25.76 32.13
CA GLY A 143 7.35 27.19 32.37
C GLY A 143 7.41 28.07 31.12
N GLU A 144 7.40 27.50 29.93
CA GLU A 144 7.25 28.23 28.69
C GLU A 144 5.79 28.54 28.35
N ARG A 145 5.57 29.59 27.51
CA ARG A 145 4.23 29.98 27.06
C ARG A 145 3.66 29.03 26.03
N ARG A 146 4.53 28.29 25.33
CA ARG A 146 4.16 27.30 24.34
C ARG A 146 3.37 26.16 24.98
N GLN A 147 2.27 25.82 24.35
CA GLN A 147 1.46 24.65 24.75
C GLN A 147 1.90 23.35 24.05
N LYS A 148 2.66 23.49 22.97
CA LYS A 148 3.22 22.42 22.13
C LYS A 148 4.75 22.39 22.23
N SER A 149 5.37 21.32 21.77
CA SER A 149 6.81 21.24 21.59
C SER A 149 7.33 22.34 20.64
N PRO A 150 8.60 22.71 20.69
CA PRO A 150 9.19 23.70 19.79
C PRO A 150 8.99 23.35 18.30
N GLN A 151 9.22 22.09 17.93
CA GLN A 151 9.05 21.62 16.55
C GLN A 151 7.58 21.64 16.12
N ALA A 152 6.66 21.17 16.95
CA ALA A 152 5.23 21.22 16.62
C ALA A 152 4.69 22.66 16.55
N THR A 153 5.23 23.58 17.36
CA THR A 153 4.90 25.01 17.28
C THR A 153 5.36 25.59 15.96
N MET A 154 6.58 25.27 15.53
CA MET A 154 7.11 25.69 14.24
C MET A 154 6.28 25.16 13.07
N LEU A 155 5.97 23.87 13.06
CA LEU A 155 5.16 23.25 12.01
C LEU A 155 3.74 23.85 11.94
N ASP A 156 3.10 24.07 13.10
CA ASP A 156 1.79 24.71 13.15
C ASP A 156 1.85 26.16 12.64
N TYR A 157 2.92 26.88 12.93
CA TYR A 157 3.14 28.23 12.41
C TYR A 157 3.32 28.21 10.88
N LEU A 158 4.22 27.39 10.36
CA LEU A 158 4.46 27.24 8.92
C LEU A 158 3.20 26.82 8.15
N ASN A 159 2.37 25.93 8.73
CA ASN A 159 1.12 25.48 8.11
C ASN A 159 0.03 26.56 8.05
N ASN A 160 0.13 27.62 8.87
CA ASN A 160 -0.82 28.73 8.90
C ASN A 160 -0.27 30.02 8.30
N THR A 161 0.93 29.98 7.73
CA THR A 161 1.62 31.13 7.09
C THR A 161 2.12 30.72 5.71
N GLU A 162 2.61 31.69 4.94
CA GLU A 162 3.22 31.47 3.63
C GLU A 162 4.71 31.06 3.73
N HIS A 163 5.27 31.00 4.95
CA HIS A 163 6.66 30.62 5.14
C HIS A 163 6.92 29.15 4.77
N VAL A 164 7.93 28.93 3.95
CA VAL A 164 8.32 27.58 3.51
C VAL A 164 9.28 26.93 4.50
N TYR A 165 10.21 27.70 5.08
CA TYR A 165 11.25 27.20 5.97
C TYR A 165 11.17 27.81 7.36
N GLY A 166 11.58 27.04 8.36
CA GLY A 166 11.79 27.49 9.73
C GLY A 166 12.90 26.70 10.41
N ILE A 167 13.51 27.28 11.45
CA ILE A 167 14.61 26.65 12.17
C ILE A 167 14.24 26.47 13.62
N VAL A 168 14.52 25.27 14.19
CA VAL A 168 14.42 25.02 15.63
C VAL A 168 15.74 24.46 16.17
N THR A 169 16.15 24.92 17.36
CA THR A 169 17.40 24.47 17.99
C THR A 169 17.36 24.56 19.51
N ASN A 170 18.03 23.59 20.16
CA ASN A 170 18.33 23.60 21.61
C ASN A 170 19.83 23.75 21.88
N GLY A 171 20.62 24.12 20.88
CA GLY A 171 22.07 24.28 20.97
C GLY A 171 22.86 22.99 20.80
N GLN A 172 22.31 21.85 21.14
CA GLN A 172 22.90 20.52 20.89
C GLN A 172 22.51 20.00 19.51
N VAL A 173 21.25 20.22 19.12
CA VAL A 173 20.66 19.84 17.86
C VAL A 173 20.08 21.06 17.16
N LEU A 174 20.26 21.13 15.83
CA LEU A 174 19.65 22.14 14.98
C LEU A 174 18.85 21.45 13.88
N ARG A 175 17.60 21.87 13.69
CA ARG A 175 16.72 21.35 12.63
C ARG A 175 16.29 22.46 11.68
N LEU A 176 16.49 22.23 10.38
CA LEU A 176 15.89 23.01 9.31
C LEU A 176 14.59 22.31 8.89
N ILE A 177 13.45 22.93 9.13
CA ILE A 177 12.12 22.38 8.85
C ILE A 177 11.57 23.02 7.59
N ARG A 178 11.03 22.22 6.67
CA ARG A 178 10.30 22.69 5.49
C ARG A 178 8.81 22.39 5.61
N ASN A 179 8.00 23.37 5.30
CA ASN A 179 6.55 23.20 5.15
C ASN A 179 6.24 22.37 3.91
N THR A 180 5.65 21.19 4.10
CA THR A 180 5.19 20.32 3.01
C THR A 180 3.68 20.37 2.80
N GLY A 181 2.95 21.12 3.64
CA GLY A 181 1.51 21.08 3.66
C GLY A 181 0.92 19.71 4.09
N GLN A 182 1.75 18.78 4.54
CA GLN A 182 1.35 17.43 4.96
C GLN A 182 1.44 17.31 6.49
N LEU A 183 0.34 16.86 7.12
CA LEU A 183 0.28 16.70 8.59
C LEU A 183 1.15 15.56 9.13
N VAL A 184 1.43 14.56 8.33
CA VAL A 184 2.02 13.29 8.78
C VAL A 184 3.47 13.09 8.32
N LYS A 185 3.94 13.84 7.33
CA LYS A 185 5.32 13.70 6.83
C LYS A 185 6.16 14.86 7.28
N LEU A 186 6.92 14.66 8.36
CA LEU A 186 7.90 15.61 8.83
C LEU A 186 9.07 15.70 7.83
N THR A 187 9.30 16.88 7.30
CA THR A 187 10.40 17.12 6.38
C THR A 187 11.37 18.09 7.01
N TYR A 188 12.50 17.58 7.48
CA TYR A 188 13.55 18.38 8.08
C TYR A 188 14.93 17.75 7.93
N ILE A 189 15.98 18.56 8.03
CA ILE A 189 17.36 18.12 8.21
C ILE A 189 17.75 18.40 9.64
N GLU A 190 18.29 17.41 10.32
CA GLU A 190 18.81 17.51 11.67
C GLU A 190 20.34 17.47 11.66
N PHE A 191 20.93 18.39 12.39
CA PHE A 191 22.37 18.49 12.60
C PHE A 191 22.65 18.29 14.08
N ASP A 192 23.36 17.23 14.45
CA ASP A 192 23.86 16.98 15.81
C ASP A 192 25.15 17.79 16.03
N ILE A 193 24.97 19.06 16.49
CA ILE A 193 26.09 19.98 16.75
C ILE A 193 26.97 19.44 17.88
N ARG A 194 26.38 18.79 18.90
CA ARG A 194 27.10 18.18 20.00
C ARG A 194 28.13 17.20 19.47
N ARG A 195 27.66 16.24 18.70
CA ARG A 195 28.50 15.19 18.14
C ARG A 195 29.56 15.75 17.18
N MET A 196 29.16 16.71 16.30
CA MET A 196 30.11 17.38 15.41
C MET A 196 31.31 17.96 16.14
N VAL A 197 31.04 18.66 17.26
CA VAL A 197 32.10 19.35 18.01
C VAL A 197 32.90 18.43 18.88
N GLU A 198 32.25 17.46 19.57
CA GLU A 198 32.90 16.53 20.50
C GLU A 198 33.74 15.45 19.80
N GLU A 199 33.31 14.99 18.64
CA GLU A 199 33.99 13.97 17.82
C GLU A 199 34.85 14.57 16.70
N ASP A 200 34.93 15.92 16.60
CA ASP A 200 35.72 16.70 15.61
C ASP A 200 35.35 16.41 14.14
N HIS A 201 34.04 16.32 13.82
CA HIS A 201 33.51 16.08 12.48
C HIS A 201 33.53 17.33 11.60
N TYR A 202 34.71 17.87 11.30
CA TYR A 202 34.90 19.11 10.51
C TYR A 202 34.30 19.00 9.10
N ALA A 203 34.39 17.85 8.43
CA ALA A 203 33.84 17.67 7.09
C ALA A 203 32.31 17.84 7.06
N GLU A 204 31.62 17.25 8.05
CA GLU A 204 30.16 17.38 8.19
C GLU A 204 29.77 18.82 8.57
N PHE A 205 30.60 19.52 9.36
CA PHE A 205 30.40 20.93 9.62
C PHE A 205 30.53 21.80 8.36
N CYS A 206 31.47 21.49 7.46
CA CYS A 206 31.58 22.18 6.16
C CYS A 206 30.28 22.03 5.36
N LEU A 207 29.65 20.86 5.39
CA LEU A 207 28.36 20.62 4.73
C LEU A 207 27.22 21.39 5.43
N LEU A 208 27.18 21.36 6.79
CA LEU A 208 26.22 22.15 7.57
C LEU A 208 26.33 23.65 7.19
N PHE A 209 27.54 24.20 7.13
CA PHE A 209 27.77 25.61 6.77
C PHE A 209 27.21 25.93 5.38
N ARG A 210 27.49 25.07 4.38
CA ARG A 210 26.99 25.22 3.01
C ARG A 210 25.45 25.16 2.90
N LEU A 211 24.83 24.30 3.70
CA LEU A 211 23.37 24.14 3.72
C LEU A 211 22.66 25.25 4.50
N MET A 212 23.25 25.70 5.60
CA MET A 212 22.62 26.61 6.55
C MET A 212 23.02 28.06 6.43
N HIS A 213 23.94 28.43 5.54
CA HIS A 213 24.33 29.85 5.35
C HIS A 213 23.11 30.67 4.88
N SER A 214 22.96 31.90 5.39
CA SER A 214 21.79 32.77 5.13
C SER A 214 21.47 32.95 3.64
N SER A 215 22.50 33.00 2.79
CA SER A 215 22.33 33.11 1.34
C SER A 215 21.56 31.98 0.67
N ARG A 216 21.33 30.85 1.37
CA ARG A 216 20.51 29.72 0.84
C ARG A 216 19.02 30.06 0.80
N PHE A 217 18.61 31.00 1.65
CA PHE A 217 17.18 31.32 1.87
C PHE A 217 16.82 32.71 1.31
N THR A 218 17.76 33.42 0.68
CA THR A 218 17.49 34.70 0.03
C THR A 218 16.85 34.50 -1.34
N HIS A 219 15.81 35.27 -1.64
CA HIS A 219 15.18 35.30 -2.95
C HIS A 219 15.88 36.31 -3.87
N SER A 220 16.09 35.94 -5.13
CA SER A 220 16.65 36.82 -6.18
C SER A 220 15.58 37.06 -7.25
N GLY A 221 14.75 38.08 -7.06
CA GLY A 221 13.65 38.41 -7.96
C GLY A 221 12.51 37.39 -7.86
N ASP A 222 12.02 36.89 -9.00
CA ASP A 222 10.95 35.89 -9.08
C ASP A 222 11.48 34.45 -8.92
N ASP A 223 12.80 34.24 -8.76
CA ASP A 223 13.36 32.89 -8.64
C ASP A 223 13.25 32.36 -7.20
N ALA A 224 12.99 31.07 -7.06
CA ALA A 224 13.00 30.37 -5.78
C ALA A 224 14.40 30.45 -5.12
N CYS A 225 14.46 30.46 -3.78
CA CYS A 225 15.73 30.43 -3.05
C CYS A 225 16.55 29.17 -3.39
N ILE A 226 17.87 29.21 -3.13
CA ILE A 226 18.79 28.11 -3.48
C ILE A 226 18.36 26.78 -2.82
N MET A 227 17.95 26.83 -1.57
CA MET A 227 17.46 25.62 -0.85
C MET A 227 16.25 25.01 -1.56
N GLU A 228 15.31 25.82 -2.03
CA GLU A 228 14.13 25.34 -2.77
C GLU A 228 14.52 24.81 -4.17
N GLN A 229 15.51 25.40 -4.83
CA GLN A 229 16.06 24.87 -6.09
C GLN A 229 16.70 23.49 -5.88
N TRP A 230 17.46 23.30 -4.79
CA TRP A 230 18.04 22.00 -4.42
C TRP A 230 16.97 20.97 -4.05
N PHE A 231 15.94 21.39 -3.32
CA PHE A 231 14.79 20.55 -3.02
C PHE A 231 14.07 20.07 -4.30
N ASN A 232 13.78 20.98 -5.23
CA ASN A 232 13.15 20.62 -6.50
C ASN A 232 14.03 19.68 -7.33
N ARG A 233 15.35 19.86 -7.35
CA ARG A 233 16.29 18.92 -7.96
C ARG A 233 16.26 17.54 -7.29
N SER A 234 16.09 17.48 -5.96
CA SER A 234 15.96 16.22 -5.23
C SER A 234 14.68 15.47 -5.62
N ILE A 235 13.57 16.18 -5.82
CA ILE A 235 12.32 15.58 -6.34
C ILE A 235 12.52 15.05 -7.76
N GLU A 236 13.16 15.83 -8.64
CA GLU A 236 13.48 15.40 -10.00
C GLU A 236 14.41 14.17 -10.02
N SER A 237 15.37 14.11 -9.09
CA SER A 237 16.25 12.95 -8.91
C SER A 237 15.44 11.72 -8.47
N GLY A 238 14.54 11.86 -7.51
CA GLY A 238 13.63 10.78 -7.10
C GLY A 238 12.79 10.24 -8.25
N ASN A 239 12.24 11.11 -9.09
CA ASN A 239 11.47 10.70 -10.28
C ASN A 239 12.34 9.95 -11.31
N ARG A 240 13.62 10.35 -11.48
CA ARG A 240 14.58 9.65 -12.33
C ARG A 240 14.96 8.29 -11.76
N ILE A 241 15.17 8.19 -10.44
CA ILE A 241 15.45 6.94 -9.76
C ILE A 241 14.28 5.97 -9.97
N ARG A 242 13.04 6.43 -9.83
CA ARG A 242 11.83 5.62 -10.05
C ARG A 242 11.79 5.01 -11.45
N ALA A 243 11.98 5.81 -12.49
CA ALA A 243 11.98 5.32 -13.87
C ALA A 243 13.16 4.35 -14.13
N GLY A 244 14.36 4.68 -13.64
CA GLY A 244 15.55 3.84 -13.82
C GLY A 244 15.50 2.52 -13.05
N LEU A 245 14.86 2.50 -11.87
CA LEU A 245 14.77 1.32 -11.02
C LEU A 245 13.88 0.21 -11.64
N SER A 246 12.79 0.57 -12.29
CA SER A 246 11.95 -0.40 -13.01
C SER A 246 12.72 -1.16 -14.07
N ASP A 247 13.44 -0.43 -14.93
CA ASP A 247 14.29 -1.02 -15.97
C ASP A 247 15.44 -1.86 -15.37
N ALA A 248 16.00 -1.41 -14.26
CA ALA A 248 17.09 -2.09 -13.57
C ALA A 248 16.64 -3.45 -13.01
N VAL A 249 15.48 -3.49 -12.36
CA VAL A 249 14.90 -4.72 -11.81
C VAL A 249 14.51 -5.67 -12.95
N GLN A 250 13.91 -5.19 -14.02
CA GLN A 250 13.63 -6.02 -15.20
C GLN A 250 14.89 -6.71 -15.73
N LYS A 251 15.97 -5.93 -15.93
CA LYS A 251 17.26 -6.49 -16.40
C LYS A 251 17.84 -7.51 -15.43
N ALA A 252 17.77 -7.24 -14.11
CA ALA A 252 18.21 -8.18 -13.09
C ALA A 252 17.43 -9.50 -13.17
N MET A 253 16.10 -9.43 -13.29
CA MET A 253 15.23 -10.60 -13.45
C MET A 253 15.51 -11.37 -14.75
N GLU A 254 15.77 -10.68 -15.86
CA GLU A 254 16.17 -11.36 -17.12
C GLU A 254 17.50 -12.10 -16.98
N ILE A 255 18.50 -11.49 -16.34
CA ILE A 255 19.81 -12.12 -16.09
C ILE A 255 19.62 -13.37 -15.23
N LEU A 256 18.89 -13.26 -14.11
CA LEU A 256 18.64 -14.37 -13.20
C LEU A 256 17.82 -15.48 -13.88
N GLY A 257 16.73 -15.13 -14.57
CA GLY A 257 15.89 -16.09 -15.27
C GLY A 257 16.66 -16.86 -16.37
N ARG A 258 17.49 -16.16 -17.15
CA ARG A 258 18.42 -16.82 -18.10
C ARG A 258 19.40 -17.74 -17.39
N SER A 259 19.90 -17.31 -16.23
CA SER A 259 20.84 -18.12 -15.45
C SER A 259 20.21 -19.43 -14.98
N VAL A 260 18.92 -19.40 -14.64
CA VAL A 260 18.16 -20.61 -14.27
C VAL A 260 17.99 -21.54 -15.48
N VAL A 261 17.51 -21.03 -16.61
CA VAL A 261 17.19 -21.89 -17.78
C VAL A 261 18.42 -22.35 -18.55
N CYS A 262 19.52 -21.56 -18.58
CA CYS A 262 20.75 -21.88 -19.28
C CYS A 262 21.83 -22.48 -18.36
N GLY A 263 21.61 -22.53 -17.05
CA GLY A 263 22.56 -23.04 -16.06
C GLY A 263 22.86 -24.53 -16.23
N LYS A 264 24.09 -24.91 -15.85
CA LYS A 264 24.58 -26.30 -15.98
C LYS A 264 24.48 -27.10 -14.69
N GLY A 265 23.95 -26.50 -13.63
CA GLY A 265 23.75 -27.15 -12.33
C GLY A 265 22.70 -28.26 -12.37
N ALA A 266 22.77 -29.21 -11.44
CA ALA A 266 21.78 -30.29 -11.35
C ALA A 266 20.36 -29.77 -11.10
N GLY A 267 20.21 -28.74 -10.25
CA GLY A 267 18.90 -28.09 -9.99
C GLY A 267 18.35 -27.35 -11.21
N ASN A 268 19.23 -26.74 -12.03
CA ASN A 268 18.82 -26.09 -13.29
C ASN A 268 18.25 -27.12 -14.27
N GLU A 269 18.85 -28.34 -14.30
CA GLU A 269 18.33 -29.43 -15.12
C GLU A 269 16.97 -29.91 -14.61
N VAL A 270 16.78 -30.03 -13.29
CA VAL A 270 15.49 -30.38 -12.69
C VAL A 270 14.41 -29.39 -13.11
N PHE A 271 14.70 -28.08 -13.08
CA PHE A 271 13.75 -27.06 -13.53
C PHE A 271 13.41 -27.21 -15.02
N ARG A 272 14.41 -27.42 -15.91
CA ARG A 272 14.13 -27.63 -17.33
C ARG A 272 13.27 -28.86 -17.58
N GLN A 273 13.53 -29.99 -16.88
CA GLN A 273 12.68 -31.17 -16.97
C GLN A 273 11.27 -30.93 -16.49
N ALA A 274 11.07 -30.16 -15.40
CA ALA A 274 9.75 -29.75 -14.94
C ALA A 274 9.01 -28.90 -16.00
N VAL A 275 9.72 -28.03 -16.71
CA VAL A 275 9.13 -27.25 -17.83
C VAL A 275 8.76 -28.15 -19.01
N ILE A 276 9.61 -29.13 -19.36
CA ILE A 276 9.33 -30.10 -20.44
C ILE A 276 8.12 -30.98 -20.09
N ASN A 277 8.02 -31.39 -18.83
CA ASN A 277 6.91 -32.24 -18.34
C ASN A 277 5.59 -31.45 -18.15
N GLY A 278 5.61 -30.11 -18.23
CA GLY A 278 4.45 -29.26 -17.96
C GLY A 278 4.16 -29.02 -16.47
N GLU A 279 5.06 -29.43 -15.56
CA GLU A 279 4.96 -29.22 -14.11
C GLU A 279 5.32 -27.77 -13.71
N ALA A 280 6.16 -27.11 -14.52
CA ALA A 280 6.54 -25.72 -14.37
C ALA A 280 6.42 -24.96 -15.71
N ASN A 281 6.32 -23.65 -15.64
CA ASN A 281 6.26 -22.80 -16.83
C ASN A 281 6.95 -21.43 -16.58
N ALA A 282 6.87 -20.52 -17.56
CA ALA A 282 7.47 -19.19 -17.45
C ALA A 282 6.90 -18.37 -16.29
N GLN A 283 5.60 -18.51 -16.01
CA GLN A 283 4.95 -17.81 -14.90
C GLN A 283 5.41 -18.35 -13.55
N THR A 284 5.63 -19.67 -13.43
CA THR A 284 6.20 -20.28 -12.22
C THR A 284 7.55 -19.66 -11.88
N LEU A 285 8.45 -19.59 -12.87
CA LEU A 285 9.77 -18.96 -12.67
C LEU A 285 9.65 -17.46 -12.38
N ASN A 286 8.78 -16.76 -13.10
CA ASN A 286 8.57 -15.33 -12.89
C ASN A 286 8.09 -15.02 -11.46
N LYS A 287 7.16 -15.81 -10.94
CA LYS A 287 6.67 -15.67 -9.57
C LYS A 287 7.81 -15.86 -8.55
N GLU A 288 8.65 -16.87 -8.70
CA GLU A 288 9.80 -17.07 -7.81
C GLU A 288 10.82 -15.92 -7.93
N LEU A 289 11.07 -15.41 -9.14
CA LEU A 289 11.95 -14.26 -9.36
C LEU A 289 11.41 -12.98 -8.70
N ILE A 290 10.11 -12.73 -8.79
CA ILE A 290 9.45 -11.60 -8.11
C ILE A 290 9.65 -11.71 -6.60
N HIS A 291 9.36 -12.86 -6.00
CA HIS A 291 9.57 -13.08 -4.56
C HIS A 291 11.04 -12.95 -4.16
N PHE A 292 11.97 -13.45 -5.00
CA PHE A 292 13.40 -13.29 -4.77
C PHE A 292 13.81 -11.81 -4.75
N ILE A 293 13.35 -11.03 -5.72
CA ILE A 293 13.59 -9.58 -5.75
C ILE A 293 12.96 -8.89 -4.52
N TYR A 294 11.74 -9.26 -4.14
CA TYR A 294 11.10 -8.68 -2.94
C TYR A 294 11.90 -8.96 -1.66
N ARG A 295 12.46 -10.18 -1.50
CA ARG A 295 13.37 -10.49 -0.39
C ARG A 295 14.61 -9.61 -0.41
N LEU A 296 15.26 -9.46 -1.58
CA LEU A 296 16.45 -8.63 -1.71
C LEU A 296 16.17 -7.18 -1.30
N LEU A 297 15.09 -6.63 -1.81
CA LEU A 297 14.74 -5.23 -1.58
C LEU A 297 14.29 -4.97 -0.16
N PHE A 298 13.54 -5.90 0.42
CA PHE A 298 13.20 -5.85 1.84
C PHE A 298 14.48 -5.82 2.70
N LEU A 299 15.43 -6.73 2.43
CA LEU A 299 16.68 -6.78 3.17
C LEU A 299 17.55 -5.54 2.92
N PHE A 300 17.65 -5.02 1.69
CA PHE A 300 18.35 -3.75 1.44
C PHE A 300 17.79 -2.61 2.29
N ILE A 301 16.47 -2.49 2.38
CA ILE A 301 15.83 -1.42 3.15
C ILE A 301 16.08 -1.57 4.64
N ILE A 302 15.90 -2.78 5.21
CA ILE A 302 16.11 -2.98 6.65
C ILE A 302 17.58 -2.91 7.05
N GLU A 303 18.50 -3.31 6.17
CA GLU A 303 19.95 -3.17 6.36
C GLU A 303 20.37 -1.70 6.31
N ASP A 304 19.99 -0.97 5.26
CA ASP A 304 20.33 0.45 5.08
C ASP A 304 19.68 1.34 6.17
N ARG A 305 18.51 0.93 6.72
CA ARG A 305 17.85 1.59 7.86
C ARG A 305 18.32 1.09 9.23
N ASN A 306 19.33 0.20 9.31
CA ASN A 306 19.85 -0.44 10.54
C ASN A 306 18.77 -1.12 11.41
N LEU A 307 17.80 -1.80 10.80
CA LEU A 307 16.66 -2.45 11.47
C LEU A 307 16.82 -3.96 11.65
N VAL A 308 17.94 -4.57 11.22
CA VAL A 308 18.17 -6.01 11.37
C VAL A 308 18.29 -6.39 12.84
N TYR A 309 18.88 -5.53 13.65
CA TYR A 309 19.13 -5.78 15.06
C TYR A 309 18.34 -4.80 15.94
N ASN A 310 17.75 -5.35 17.01
CA ASN A 310 17.22 -4.56 18.12
C ASN A 310 18.29 -4.50 19.21
N ILE A 311 19.13 -3.48 19.18
CA ILE A 311 20.18 -3.25 20.16
C ILE A 311 19.71 -2.16 21.11
N GLY A 312 19.52 -2.51 22.38
CA GLY A 312 19.19 -1.56 23.45
C GLY A 312 20.38 -0.66 23.82
N ALA A 313 20.19 0.20 24.82
CA ALA A 313 21.29 0.99 25.32
C ALA A 313 22.32 0.11 26.07
N PRO A 314 23.63 0.47 26.07
CA PRO A 314 24.69 -0.31 26.70
C PRO A 314 24.44 -0.68 28.17
N ASP A 315 23.75 0.21 28.91
CA ASP A 315 23.48 0.04 30.34
C ASP A 315 22.22 -0.82 30.62
N THR A 316 21.39 -1.08 29.64
CA THR A 316 20.10 -1.80 29.80
C THR A 316 20.02 -3.12 29.04
N ASP A 317 20.86 -3.33 28.04
CA ASP A 317 20.89 -4.55 27.23
C ASP A 317 22.04 -5.47 27.71
N ASN A 318 21.71 -6.57 28.41
CA ASN A 318 22.69 -7.52 28.95
C ASN A 318 23.57 -8.16 27.87
N ASP A 319 23.10 -8.22 26.63
CA ASP A 319 23.79 -8.85 25.51
C ASP A 319 24.38 -7.81 24.54
N TYR A 320 24.45 -6.53 24.93
CA TYR A 320 24.84 -5.41 24.05
C TYR A 320 26.12 -5.70 23.26
N ASP A 321 27.25 -6.00 23.97
CA ASP A 321 28.54 -6.23 23.33
C ASP A 321 28.50 -7.41 22.35
N GLN A 322 27.72 -8.44 22.67
CA GLN A 322 27.61 -9.64 21.84
C GLN A 322 26.74 -9.34 20.59
N LYS A 323 25.64 -8.61 20.73
CA LYS A 323 24.82 -8.16 19.61
C LYS A 323 25.57 -7.25 18.66
N VAL A 324 26.36 -6.30 19.18
CA VAL A 324 27.21 -5.43 18.35
C VAL A 324 28.23 -6.25 17.56
N ARG A 325 28.90 -7.22 18.19
CA ARG A 325 29.84 -8.13 17.49
C ARG A 325 29.13 -8.96 16.41
N CYS A 326 27.95 -9.49 16.71
CA CYS A 326 27.16 -10.26 15.74
C CYS A 326 26.69 -9.39 14.58
N GLN A 327 26.31 -8.13 14.83
CA GLN A 327 25.99 -7.16 13.80
C GLN A 327 27.18 -6.89 12.86
N ASP A 328 28.40 -6.76 13.41
CA ASP A 328 29.60 -6.60 12.58
C ASP A 328 29.89 -7.84 11.73
N ILE A 329 29.71 -9.04 12.30
CA ILE A 329 29.85 -10.31 11.57
C ILE A 329 28.80 -10.37 10.44
N TYR A 330 27.54 -10.05 10.75
CA TYR A 330 26.48 -10.03 9.75
C TYR A 330 26.80 -9.05 8.60
N LYS A 331 27.09 -7.79 8.93
CA LYS A 331 27.42 -6.75 7.94
C LYS A 331 28.59 -7.17 7.05
N LYS A 332 29.60 -7.82 7.61
CA LYS A 332 30.81 -8.20 6.88
C LYS A 332 30.67 -9.44 6.02
N TYR A 333 29.85 -10.41 6.40
CA TYR A 333 29.82 -11.72 5.75
C TYR A 333 28.47 -12.13 5.16
N TYR A 334 27.36 -11.68 5.75
CA TYR A 334 26.01 -12.16 5.39
C TYR A 334 25.11 -11.07 4.81
N ALA A 335 25.38 -9.80 5.07
CA ALA A 335 24.54 -8.71 4.59
C ALA A 335 24.39 -8.73 3.07
N VAL A 336 23.17 -8.57 2.60
CA VAL A 336 22.86 -8.56 1.16
C VAL A 336 23.42 -7.30 0.50
N SER A 337 23.47 -6.18 1.22
CA SER A 337 24.12 -4.93 0.82
C SER A 337 25.60 -5.11 0.51
N ARG A 338 26.29 -6.08 1.14
CA ARG A 338 27.68 -6.44 0.81
C ARG A 338 27.81 -6.85 -0.66
N LEU A 339 26.85 -7.60 -1.22
CA LEU A 339 26.88 -8.05 -2.61
C LEU A 339 26.76 -6.87 -3.59
N ARG A 340 26.06 -5.80 -3.18
CA ARG A 340 26.05 -4.54 -3.96
C ARG A 340 27.46 -3.96 -4.09
N GLY A 341 28.20 -3.88 -2.99
CA GLY A 341 29.61 -3.45 -3.03
C GLY A 341 30.51 -4.37 -3.85
N LEU A 342 30.34 -5.70 -3.74
CA LEU A 342 31.11 -6.67 -4.55
C LEU A 342 30.80 -6.57 -6.04
N SER A 343 29.58 -6.19 -6.43
CA SER A 343 29.18 -6.02 -7.84
C SER A 343 29.97 -4.90 -8.55
N GLU A 344 30.53 -3.95 -7.81
CA GLU A 344 31.37 -2.88 -8.34
C GLU A 344 32.78 -3.34 -8.72
N LEU A 345 33.16 -4.58 -8.34
CA LEU A 345 34.50 -5.14 -8.53
C LEU A 345 34.51 -6.13 -9.71
N PRO A 346 34.89 -5.70 -10.95
CA PRO A 346 34.78 -6.56 -12.15
C PRO A 346 35.57 -7.88 -12.07
N TYR A 347 36.67 -7.91 -11.31
CA TYR A 347 37.52 -9.09 -11.20
C TYR A 347 36.88 -10.22 -10.38
N LEU A 348 35.80 -9.96 -9.63
CA LEU A 348 35.03 -10.97 -8.90
C LEU A 348 33.97 -11.66 -9.78
N ARG A 349 33.70 -11.12 -10.96
CA ARG A 349 32.77 -11.73 -11.92
C ARG A 349 33.45 -12.94 -12.57
N ASN A 350 33.05 -14.12 -12.10
CA ASN A 350 33.66 -15.39 -12.57
C ASN A 350 32.56 -16.43 -12.81
N GLU A 351 32.60 -17.04 -13.99
CA GLU A 351 31.65 -18.09 -14.41
C GLU A 351 31.86 -19.45 -13.73
N ARG A 352 33.02 -19.69 -13.10
CA ARG A 352 33.39 -21.00 -12.54
C ARG A 352 32.84 -21.21 -11.13
N TYR A 353 32.55 -20.15 -10.41
CA TYR A 353 32.17 -20.21 -9.02
C TYR A 353 30.69 -19.79 -8.82
N CYS A 354 30.04 -20.45 -7.85
CA CYS A 354 28.65 -20.19 -7.45
C CYS A 354 28.56 -19.91 -5.94
N ASP A 355 29.69 -19.73 -5.26
CA ASP A 355 29.76 -19.56 -3.80
C ASP A 355 29.04 -18.32 -3.29
N LEU A 356 28.96 -17.23 -4.09
CA LEU A 356 28.19 -16.05 -3.72
C LEU A 356 26.67 -16.33 -3.74
N TRP A 357 26.19 -17.18 -4.65
CA TRP A 357 24.81 -17.62 -4.68
C TRP A 357 24.46 -18.49 -3.45
N GLU A 358 25.31 -19.45 -3.15
CA GLU A 358 25.16 -20.31 -1.98
C GLU A 358 25.16 -19.48 -0.69
N GLY A 359 26.11 -18.54 -0.57
CA GLY A 359 26.15 -17.60 0.55
C GLY A 359 24.94 -16.69 0.67
N LEU A 360 24.33 -16.27 -0.44
CA LEU A 360 23.08 -15.51 -0.42
C LEU A 360 21.90 -16.37 0.06
N MET A 361 21.83 -17.64 -0.36
CA MET A 361 20.81 -18.57 0.15
C MET A 361 20.96 -18.81 1.64
N ASP A 362 22.20 -18.89 2.14
CA ASP A 362 22.46 -18.96 3.59
C ASP A 362 22.06 -17.66 4.31
N SER A 363 22.28 -16.49 3.68
CA SER A 363 21.81 -15.22 4.21
C SER A 363 20.29 -15.20 4.36
N PHE A 364 19.55 -15.70 3.37
CA PHE A 364 18.08 -15.84 3.49
C PHE A 364 17.69 -16.79 4.61
N ARG A 365 18.42 -17.89 4.76
CA ARG A 365 18.17 -18.89 5.81
C ARG A 365 18.29 -18.31 7.23
N LEU A 366 19.12 -17.30 7.45
CA LEU A 366 19.19 -16.60 8.73
C LEU A 366 17.85 -15.98 9.14
N PHE A 367 17.03 -15.59 8.18
CA PHE A 367 15.72 -14.98 8.39
C PHE A 367 14.53 -15.96 8.25
N GLU A 368 14.80 -17.20 7.85
CA GLU A 368 13.79 -18.25 7.68
C GLU A 368 13.76 -19.22 8.87
N ASP A 369 14.93 -19.56 9.42
CA ASP A 369 15.12 -20.63 10.40
C ASP A 369 15.68 -20.06 11.71
N GLU A 370 14.90 -20.20 12.79
CA GLU A 370 15.26 -19.71 14.11
C GLU A 370 16.56 -20.33 14.62
N THR A 371 16.78 -21.64 14.36
CA THR A 371 17.98 -22.33 14.84
C THR A 371 19.23 -21.89 14.09
N PHE A 372 19.09 -21.46 12.83
CA PHE A 372 20.19 -20.99 12.01
C PHE A 372 20.52 -19.50 12.31
N GLY A 373 19.51 -18.67 12.57
CA GLY A 373 19.67 -17.25 12.88
C GLY A 373 20.12 -16.96 14.34
N ALA A 374 19.73 -17.81 15.28
CA ALA A 374 19.98 -17.61 16.71
C ALA A 374 21.46 -17.33 17.10
N PRO A 375 22.49 -18.00 16.51
CA PRO A 375 23.89 -17.70 16.83
C PRO A 375 24.32 -16.27 16.52
N LEU A 376 23.62 -15.60 15.59
CA LEU A 376 23.84 -14.20 15.24
C LEU A 376 22.80 -13.26 15.86
N PHE A 377 21.97 -13.69 16.78
CA PHE A 377 20.84 -12.91 17.35
C PHE A 377 19.85 -12.42 16.29
N ILE A 378 19.77 -13.08 15.13
CA ILE A 378 18.79 -12.79 14.09
C ILE A 378 17.56 -13.64 14.35
N LYS A 379 16.40 -12.99 14.39
CA LYS A 379 15.12 -13.68 14.50
C LYS A 379 14.51 -13.90 13.13
N PRO A 380 13.83 -15.04 12.92
CA PRO A 380 13.13 -15.29 11.65
C PRO A 380 12.04 -14.26 11.43
N LEU A 381 11.86 -13.90 10.17
CA LEU A 381 10.87 -12.89 9.75
C LEU A 381 9.48 -13.49 9.56
N GLY A 382 9.38 -14.76 9.16
CA GLY A 382 8.09 -15.39 8.87
C GLY A 382 7.37 -14.84 7.64
N GLY A 383 6.07 -15.05 7.57
CA GLY A 383 5.23 -14.64 6.45
C GLY A 383 5.55 -15.38 5.14
N VAL A 384 4.71 -15.24 4.13
CA VAL A 384 4.90 -15.86 2.81
C VAL A 384 6.22 -15.41 2.16
N LEU A 385 6.64 -14.17 2.41
CA LEU A 385 7.86 -13.63 1.81
C LEU A 385 9.12 -14.42 2.17
N PHE A 386 9.25 -14.87 3.43
CA PHE A 386 10.41 -15.63 3.91
C PHE A 386 10.11 -17.13 4.15
N ALA A 387 8.99 -17.64 3.65
CA ALA A 387 8.71 -19.07 3.67
C ALA A 387 9.66 -19.81 2.72
N SER A 388 10.22 -20.95 3.17
CA SER A 388 11.21 -21.73 2.39
C SER A 388 10.67 -22.23 1.05
N GLU A 389 9.38 -22.49 0.98
CA GLU A 389 8.66 -23.02 -0.20
C GLU A 389 8.50 -21.99 -1.32
N THR A 390 8.61 -20.71 -1.00
CA THR A 390 8.36 -19.61 -1.96
C THR A 390 9.40 -19.57 -3.09
N LEU A 391 10.61 -20.07 -2.87
CA LEU A 391 11.70 -20.14 -3.83
C LEU A 391 12.05 -21.60 -4.15
N HIS A 392 11.06 -22.43 -4.51
CA HIS A 392 11.23 -23.88 -4.66
C HIS A 392 12.29 -24.27 -5.68
N TYR A 393 12.21 -23.76 -6.91
CA TYR A 393 13.18 -24.08 -7.97
C TYR A 393 14.46 -23.25 -7.87
N LEU A 394 14.34 -21.94 -7.59
CA LEU A 394 15.49 -21.05 -7.48
C LEU A 394 16.50 -21.51 -6.44
N ARG A 395 16.06 -22.03 -5.32
CA ARG A 395 16.93 -22.52 -4.25
C ARG A 395 17.78 -23.75 -4.67
N GLN A 396 17.26 -24.55 -5.56
CA GLN A 396 17.95 -25.73 -6.09
C GLN A 396 18.90 -25.41 -7.24
N CYS A 397 18.68 -24.28 -7.93
CA CYS A 397 19.47 -23.84 -9.05
C CYS A 397 20.84 -23.31 -8.64
N GLN A 398 21.81 -23.41 -9.53
CA GLN A 398 23.12 -22.80 -9.40
C GLN A 398 23.21 -21.59 -10.32
N ILE A 399 23.58 -20.44 -9.77
CA ILE A 399 23.81 -19.19 -10.48
C ILE A 399 25.28 -18.80 -10.26
N THR A 400 25.99 -18.50 -11.33
CA THR A 400 27.42 -18.17 -11.26
C THR A 400 27.64 -16.79 -10.65
N ASN A 401 28.83 -16.58 -10.06
CA ASN A 401 29.18 -15.28 -9.50
C ASN A 401 29.10 -14.15 -10.53
N GLU A 402 29.45 -14.43 -11.80
CA GLU A 402 29.31 -13.45 -12.88
C GLU A 402 27.87 -13.01 -13.05
N GLN A 403 26.94 -13.96 -13.17
CA GLN A 403 25.52 -13.69 -13.39
C GLN A 403 24.87 -13.00 -12.19
N LEU A 404 25.19 -13.49 -10.97
CA LEU A 404 24.68 -12.88 -9.74
C LEU A 404 25.16 -11.43 -9.59
N LEU A 405 26.45 -11.19 -9.71
CA LEU A 405 27.01 -9.84 -9.58
C LEU A 405 26.57 -8.91 -10.72
N ALA A 406 26.29 -9.46 -11.92
CA ALA A 406 25.69 -8.67 -12.99
C ALA A 406 24.26 -8.23 -12.64
N ALA A 407 23.43 -9.11 -12.06
CA ALA A 407 22.10 -8.76 -11.58
C ALA A 407 22.17 -7.73 -10.44
N PHE A 408 23.06 -7.93 -9.46
CA PHE A 408 23.27 -6.97 -8.37
C PHE A 408 23.80 -5.62 -8.86
N SER A 409 24.63 -5.58 -9.91
CA SER A 409 25.08 -4.32 -10.51
C SER A 409 23.89 -3.52 -11.06
N CYS A 410 22.91 -4.19 -11.68
CA CYS A 410 21.68 -3.53 -12.13
C CYS A 410 20.89 -2.95 -10.93
N LEU A 411 20.80 -3.69 -9.82
CA LEU A 411 20.10 -3.25 -8.62
C LEU A 411 20.88 -2.20 -7.81
N ASN A 412 22.18 -2.02 -8.03
CA ASN A 412 23.02 -1.06 -7.33
C ASN A 412 23.09 0.29 -8.03
N GLU A 413 23.14 0.28 -9.36
CA GLU A 413 23.27 1.50 -10.16
C GLU A 413 22.51 1.39 -11.49
N PHE A 414 22.00 2.51 -11.98
CA PHE A 414 21.47 2.61 -13.33
C PHE A 414 22.08 3.80 -14.07
N ARG A 415 21.87 3.87 -15.38
CA ARG A 415 22.31 5.03 -16.19
C ARG A 415 21.10 5.89 -16.51
N ASP A 416 21.25 7.18 -16.22
CA ASP A 416 20.25 8.17 -16.58
C ASP A 416 20.22 8.43 -18.11
N GLU A 417 19.30 9.25 -18.58
CA GLU A 417 19.20 9.65 -19.99
C GLU A 417 20.49 10.29 -20.53
N LYS A 418 21.30 10.88 -19.67
CA LYS A 418 22.60 11.49 -19.98
C LYS A 418 23.77 10.53 -19.87
N GLN A 419 23.50 9.21 -19.66
CA GLN A 419 24.48 8.14 -19.46
C GLN A 419 25.34 8.28 -18.19
N ASN A 420 24.95 9.12 -17.22
CA ASN A 420 25.59 9.17 -15.91
C ASN A 420 25.19 7.95 -15.08
N ARG A 421 26.13 7.46 -14.26
CA ARG A 421 25.83 6.40 -13.29
C ARG A 421 25.16 7.00 -12.06
N VAL A 422 23.99 6.51 -11.70
CA VAL A 422 23.24 6.91 -10.53
C VAL A 422 23.17 5.71 -9.59
N LYS A 423 23.72 5.80 -8.39
CA LYS A 423 23.57 4.78 -7.34
C LYS A 423 22.19 4.86 -6.71
N ILE A 424 21.63 3.69 -6.41
CA ILE A 424 20.31 3.57 -5.78
C ILE A 424 20.51 3.53 -4.27
N ASN A 425 19.96 4.51 -3.56
CA ASN A 425 19.92 4.50 -2.11
C ASN A 425 18.56 3.97 -1.61
N TYR A 426 18.57 2.77 -1.06
CA TYR A 426 17.37 2.10 -0.57
C TYR A 426 16.86 2.62 0.78
N SER A 427 17.70 3.29 1.58
CA SER A 427 17.26 3.91 2.84
C SER A 427 16.32 5.09 2.60
N SER A 428 16.56 5.82 1.50
CA SER A 428 15.82 7.03 1.11
C SER A 428 14.63 6.75 0.20
N LEU A 429 14.52 5.53 -0.38
CA LEU A 429 13.36 5.17 -1.18
C LEU A 429 12.11 5.14 -0.32
N ASP A 430 11.12 5.95 -0.70
CA ASP A 430 9.79 5.85 -0.12
C ASP A 430 9.10 4.59 -0.65
N VAL A 431 8.35 3.94 0.20
CA VAL A 431 7.60 2.74 -0.17
C VAL A 431 6.58 3.04 -1.28
N GLU A 432 6.12 4.28 -1.37
CA GLU A 432 5.24 4.75 -2.45
C GLU A 432 5.95 4.73 -3.81
N GLU A 433 7.24 5.12 -3.85
CA GLU A 433 8.08 5.03 -5.06
C GLU A 433 8.34 3.58 -5.45
N PHE A 434 8.51 2.74 -4.46
CA PHE A 434 8.69 1.32 -4.57
C PHE A 434 7.47 0.64 -5.24
N GLY A 435 6.25 0.95 -4.77
CA GLY A 435 5.01 0.43 -5.34
C GLY A 435 4.89 0.71 -6.84
N SER A 436 5.20 1.94 -7.27
CA SER A 436 5.09 2.33 -8.68
C SER A 436 6.09 1.63 -9.60
N VAL A 437 7.28 1.29 -9.10
CA VAL A 437 8.30 0.51 -9.83
C VAL A 437 7.80 -0.90 -10.11
N TYR A 438 7.16 -1.50 -9.12
CA TYR A 438 6.68 -2.88 -9.21
C TYR A 438 5.42 -3.05 -10.04
N GLU A 439 4.52 -2.06 -10.04
CA GLU A 439 3.38 -2.07 -10.96
C GLU A 439 3.85 -2.24 -12.41
N GLY A 440 4.96 -1.58 -12.80
CA GLY A 440 5.56 -1.76 -14.13
C GLY A 440 6.11 -3.16 -14.39
N ILE A 441 6.58 -3.87 -13.37
CA ILE A 441 7.13 -5.23 -13.51
C ILE A 441 6.03 -6.28 -13.60
N LEU A 442 4.94 -6.10 -12.84
CA LEU A 442 3.80 -7.01 -12.84
C LEU A 442 3.06 -7.07 -14.19
N GLU A 443 3.23 -6.05 -15.03
CA GLU A 443 2.64 -6.00 -16.37
C GLU A 443 3.43 -6.80 -17.41
N MET A 444 4.63 -7.31 -17.08
CA MET A 444 5.50 -8.00 -18.03
C MET A 444 5.16 -9.49 -18.15
N ARG A 445 5.03 -9.97 -19.36
CA ARG A 445 4.83 -11.40 -19.63
C ARG A 445 6.18 -12.13 -19.76
N ALA A 446 6.46 -13.00 -18.81
CA ALA A 446 7.61 -13.88 -18.88
C ALA A 446 7.45 -14.93 -20.00
N ILE A 447 8.52 -15.18 -20.73
CA ILE A 447 8.58 -16.14 -21.85
C ILE A 447 9.81 -17.01 -21.66
N ILE A 448 9.60 -18.34 -21.67
CA ILE A 448 10.68 -19.32 -21.80
C ILE A 448 10.68 -19.86 -23.22
N MET A 449 11.80 -19.71 -23.90
CA MET A 449 12.05 -20.36 -25.18
C MET A 449 12.81 -21.67 -24.91
N GLN A 450 12.20 -22.79 -25.29
CA GLN A 450 12.80 -24.10 -25.16
C GLN A 450 13.70 -24.41 -26.39
N GLY A 451 14.87 -24.99 -26.15
CA GLY A 451 15.82 -25.41 -27.18
C GLY A 451 16.19 -26.87 -27.05
N THR A 452 16.81 -27.43 -28.07
CA THR A 452 17.33 -28.82 -28.10
C THR A 452 18.62 -28.96 -27.30
N SER A 453 19.37 -27.87 -27.12
CA SER A 453 20.55 -27.78 -26.27
C SER A 453 20.39 -26.72 -25.21
N VAL A 454 21.09 -26.83 -24.08
CA VAL A 454 21.04 -25.88 -22.95
C VAL A 454 21.34 -24.46 -23.42
N SER A 455 22.20 -24.26 -24.41
CA SER A 455 22.52 -22.92 -24.94
C SER A 455 21.41 -22.27 -25.79
N GLU A 456 20.41 -23.04 -26.21
CA GLU A 456 19.27 -22.55 -26.99
C GLU A 456 18.08 -22.17 -26.12
N TRP A 457 18.10 -22.54 -24.82
CA TRP A 457 17.13 -22.09 -23.89
C TRP A 457 17.30 -20.59 -23.62
N ASN A 458 16.22 -19.89 -23.48
CA ASN A 458 16.26 -18.47 -23.12
C ASN A 458 15.07 -18.08 -22.28
N PHE A 459 15.28 -17.09 -21.40
CA PHE A 459 14.23 -16.43 -20.63
C PHE A 459 14.27 -14.94 -20.97
N THR A 460 13.12 -14.38 -21.28
CA THR A 460 12.97 -12.95 -21.58
C THR A 460 11.57 -12.49 -21.23
N PHE A 461 11.39 -11.18 -21.14
CA PHE A 461 10.07 -10.57 -21.08
C PHE A 461 9.59 -10.18 -22.46
N GLY A 462 8.36 -10.54 -22.80
CA GLY A 462 7.68 -10.03 -23.99
C GLY A 462 7.47 -8.52 -23.85
N ALA A 463 7.27 -7.85 -25.01
CA ALA A 463 6.92 -6.43 -24.98
C ALA A 463 5.74 -6.22 -24.01
N GLY A 464 5.99 -5.50 -22.95
CA GLY A 464 5.02 -5.23 -21.91
C GLY A 464 3.81 -4.53 -22.51
N LEU A 465 2.71 -4.72 -21.85
CA LEU A 465 1.50 -3.91 -22.11
C LEU A 465 1.89 -2.44 -21.95
N ASP A 466 1.62 -1.60 -22.95
CA ASP A 466 1.68 -0.16 -22.73
C ASP A 466 0.89 0.15 -21.46
N ARG A 467 1.43 0.96 -20.54
CA ARG A 467 0.76 1.44 -19.31
C ARG A 467 -0.70 1.86 -19.53
N LYS A 468 -1.02 2.25 -20.76
CA LYS A 468 -2.38 2.59 -21.23
C LYS A 468 -3.34 1.40 -21.31
N SER A 469 -2.86 0.16 -21.25
CA SER A 469 -3.70 -1.03 -21.41
C SER A 469 -4.07 -1.72 -20.09
N SER A 470 -3.36 -1.48 -18.99
CA SER A 470 -3.60 -2.13 -17.69
C SER A 470 -4.57 -1.36 -16.77
N SER A 471 -4.91 -0.09 -17.11
CA SER A 471 -5.77 0.81 -16.30
C SER A 471 -5.29 1.01 -14.86
N SER A 472 -4.10 0.57 -14.53
CA SER A 472 -3.46 0.76 -13.25
C SER A 472 -2.73 2.11 -13.27
N TYR A 473 -3.32 3.12 -12.66
CA TYR A 473 -2.75 4.46 -12.58
C TYR A 473 -2.29 4.73 -11.16
N TYR A 474 -0.99 4.94 -11.01
CA TYR A 474 -0.44 5.39 -9.74
C TYR A 474 -1.05 6.75 -9.33
N THR A 475 -1.61 6.82 -8.14
CA THR A 475 -2.19 8.05 -7.59
C THR A 475 -1.13 8.82 -6.83
N ARG A 476 -0.88 10.06 -7.20
CA ARG A 476 0.14 10.90 -6.54
C ARG A 476 -0.13 11.08 -5.05
N PRO A 477 0.91 11.09 -4.20
CA PRO A 477 0.78 11.20 -2.75
C PRO A 477 -0.02 12.41 -2.26
N ASP A 478 0.13 13.55 -2.92
CA ASP A 478 -0.58 14.80 -2.62
C ASP A 478 -2.10 14.69 -2.89
N LEU A 479 -2.54 13.95 -3.93
CA LEU A 479 -3.94 13.61 -4.15
C LEU A 479 -4.48 12.70 -3.04
N VAL A 480 -3.69 11.68 -2.67
CA VAL A 480 -4.05 10.75 -1.58
C VAL A 480 -4.21 11.50 -0.26
N GLN A 481 -3.28 12.39 0.07
CA GLN A 481 -3.38 13.19 1.30
C GLN A 481 -4.60 14.11 1.29
N SER A 482 -4.92 14.71 0.15
CA SER A 482 -6.12 15.54 0.01
C SER A 482 -7.41 14.72 0.23
N LEU A 483 -7.43 13.47 -0.29
CA LEU A 483 -8.55 12.55 -0.07
C LEU A 483 -8.68 12.16 1.40
N ILE A 484 -7.58 11.81 2.08
CA ILE A 484 -7.56 11.44 3.50
C ILE A 484 -8.04 12.59 4.39
N ARG A 485 -7.61 13.83 4.11
CA ARG A 485 -8.05 15.02 4.85
C ARG A 485 -9.57 15.23 4.83
N THR A 486 -10.20 14.90 3.72
CA THR A 486 -11.66 15.08 3.58
C THR A 486 -12.45 13.88 4.05
N THR A 487 -11.84 12.68 4.10
CA THR A 487 -12.53 11.41 4.38
C THR A 487 -12.20 10.86 5.77
N LEU A 488 -10.93 10.47 6.02
CA LEU A 488 -10.52 9.75 7.22
C LEU A 488 -10.33 10.68 8.44
N GLU A 489 -9.66 11.80 8.26
CA GLU A 489 -9.36 12.70 9.39
C GLU A 489 -10.59 13.24 10.10
N PRO A 490 -11.67 13.65 9.41
CA PRO A 490 -12.90 14.10 10.09
C PRO A 490 -13.51 13.00 10.97
N VAL A 491 -13.50 11.74 10.50
CA VAL A 491 -13.98 10.58 11.24
C VAL A 491 -13.14 10.33 12.49
N ILE A 492 -11.80 10.37 12.37
CA ILE A 492 -10.89 10.24 13.52
C ILE A 492 -11.19 11.32 14.57
N LYS A 493 -11.28 12.59 14.15
CA LYS A 493 -11.54 13.73 15.05
C LYS A 493 -12.89 13.60 15.74
N GLU A 494 -13.93 13.17 15.05
CA GLU A 494 -15.26 12.95 15.61
C GLU A 494 -15.25 11.80 16.65
N ARG A 495 -14.55 10.69 16.37
CA ARG A 495 -14.42 9.57 17.31
C ARG A 495 -13.65 9.98 18.56
N ILE A 496 -12.55 10.71 18.41
CA ILE A 496 -11.79 11.26 19.55
C ILE A 496 -12.64 12.19 20.40
N ALA A 497 -13.46 13.04 19.79
CA ALA A 497 -14.33 13.98 20.50
C ALA A 497 -15.42 13.29 21.33
N LYS A 498 -15.88 12.12 20.93
CA LYS A 498 -16.89 11.31 21.64
C LYS A 498 -16.34 10.60 22.88
N CYS A 499 -15.02 10.41 23.00
CA CYS A 499 -14.36 9.70 24.09
C CYS A 499 -13.83 10.67 25.15
N GLN A 500 -13.89 10.26 26.44
CA GLN A 500 -13.44 11.11 27.54
C GLN A 500 -11.99 10.83 27.94
N THR A 501 -11.59 9.57 27.99
CA THR A 501 -10.24 9.17 28.41
C THR A 501 -9.32 8.88 27.21
N THR A 502 -8.02 9.01 27.41
CA THR A 502 -7.01 8.69 26.38
C THR A 502 -7.09 7.22 25.95
N GLU A 503 -7.30 6.31 26.91
CA GLU A 503 -7.44 4.88 26.62
C GLU A 503 -8.68 4.57 25.78
N GLU A 504 -9.81 5.23 26.07
CA GLU A 504 -11.02 5.10 25.25
C GLU A 504 -10.79 5.61 23.83
N LYS A 505 -10.10 6.75 23.67
CA LYS A 505 -9.74 7.31 22.35
C LYS A 505 -8.89 6.32 21.54
N ILE A 506 -7.83 5.79 22.15
CA ILE A 506 -6.94 4.82 21.50
C ILE A 506 -7.70 3.54 21.11
N ARG A 507 -8.50 3.00 22.02
CA ARG A 507 -9.33 1.81 21.76
C ARG A 507 -10.34 2.07 20.63
N SER A 508 -10.97 3.22 20.62
CA SER A 508 -11.90 3.63 19.55
C SER A 508 -11.23 3.71 18.18
N LEU A 509 -10.00 4.25 18.12
CA LEU A 509 -9.23 4.29 16.86
C LEU A 509 -8.74 2.90 16.42
N LEU A 510 -8.25 2.07 17.35
CA LEU A 510 -7.82 0.71 17.06
C LEU A 510 -8.96 -0.25 16.67
N SER A 511 -10.20 0.12 16.96
CA SER A 511 -11.37 -0.64 16.51
C SER A 511 -11.85 -0.27 15.12
N MET A 512 -11.29 0.77 14.49
CA MET A 512 -11.66 1.21 13.16
C MET A 512 -11.32 0.15 12.10
N LYS A 513 -12.22 -0.03 11.15
CA LYS A 513 -12.06 -0.90 9.98
C LYS A 513 -11.96 -0.03 8.74
N VAL A 514 -10.77 0.04 8.16
CA VAL A 514 -10.45 0.92 7.03
C VAL A 514 -10.09 0.08 5.82
N CYS A 515 -10.68 0.33 4.67
CA CYS A 515 -10.51 -0.53 3.51
C CYS A 515 -10.23 0.25 2.21
N ASP A 516 -9.42 -0.37 1.35
CA ASP A 516 -9.30 -0.04 -0.08
C ASP A 516 -9.76 -1.25 -0.89
N ALA A 517 -10.81 -1.07 -1.71
CA ALA A 517 -11.42 -2.14 -2.50
C ALA A 517 -10.71 -2.41 -3.86
N ALA A 518 -9.71 -1.61 -4.21
CA ALA A 518 -8.87 -1.74 -5.41
C ALA A 518 -7.46 -1.24 -5.09
N SER A 519 -6.80 -1.94 -4.15
CA SER A 519 -5.65 -1.41 -3.43
C SER A 519 -4.38 -1.24 -4.28
N GLY A 520 -4.27 -1.94 -5.42
CA GLY A 520 -3.03 -1.97 -6.20
C GLY A 520 -1.84 -2.34 -5.33
N SER A 521 -0.79 -1.54 -5.39
CA SER A 521 0.42 -1.66 -4.56
C SER A 521 0.23 -1.28 -3.08
N GLY A 522 -0.96 -0.83 -2.66
CA GLY A 522 -1.28 -0.52 -1.25
C GLY A 522 -0.90 0.87 -0.77
N HIS A 523 -0.54 1.81 -1.63
CA HIS A 523 -0.07 3.14 -1.21
C HIS A 523 -1.17 4.00 -0.55
N ILE A 524 -2.44 3.91 -0.99
CA ILE A 524 -3.56 4.65 -0.37
C ILE A 524 -3.83 4.08 1.02
N ILE A 525 -3.92 2.76 1.14
CA ILE A 525 -4.18 2.11 2.42
C ILE A 525 -3.03 2.32 3.41
N LEU A 526 -1.78 2.34 2.95
CA LEU A 526 -0.62 2.69 3.76
C LEU A 526 -0.70 4.14 4.27
N ALA A 527 -1.11 5.09 3.42
CA ALA A 527 -1.26 6.49 3.83
C ALA A 527 -2.38 6.64 4.90
N MET A 528 -3.46 5.86 4.80
CA MET A 528 -4.49 5.78 5.84
C MET A 528 -3.94 5.16 7.14
N ALA A 529 -3.14 4.09 7.04
CA ALA A 529 -2.49 3.46 8.19
C ALA A 529 -1.54 4.43 8.90
N ARG A 530 -0.71 5.15 8.15
CA ARG A 530 0.20 6.18 8.68
C ARG A 530 -0.56 7.28 9.42
N THR A 531 -1.69 7.71 8.88
CA THR A 531 -2.54 8.74 9.51
C THR A 531 -3.11 8.24 10.84
N LEU A 532 -3.70 7.05 10.88
CA LEU A 532 -4.22 6.45 12.11
C LEU A 532 -3.11 6.23 13.16
N ALA A 533 -1.97 5.70 12.74
CA ALA A 533 -0.83 5.44 13.61
C ALA A 533 -0.30 6.73 14.24
N TRP A 534 -0.26 7.82 13.49
CA TRP A 534 0.16 9.12 14.00
C TRP A 534 -0.78 9.61 15.13
N TYR A 535 -2.11 9.56 14.91
CA TYR A 535 -3.07 9.95 15.94
C TYR A 535 -2.98 9.07 17.19
N ILE A 536 -2.83 7.73 17.02
CA ILE A 536 -2.69 6.79 18.14
C ILE A 536 -1.40 7.04 18.91
N CYS A 537 -0.30 7.21 18.20
CA CYS A 537 1.01 7.46 18.81
C CYS A 537 1.03 8.78 19.59
N THR A 538 0.51 9.85 19.00
CA THR A 538 0.34 11.17 19.66
C THR A 538 -0.50 11.05 20.94
N LEU A 539 -1.58 10.27 20.92
CA LEU A 539 -2.41 10.05 22.12
C LEU A 539 -1.67 9.23 23.19
N ARG A 540 -0.83 8.24 22.80
CA ARG A 540 -0.07 7.40 23.74
C ARG A 540 1.04 8.16 24.43
N THR A 541 1.84 8.86 23.65
CA THR A 541 3.02 9.56 24.15
C THR A 541 2.69 10.92 24.75
N GLY A 542 1.58 11.52 24.34
CA GLY A 542 1.26 12.92 24.65
C GLY A 542 2.19 13.91 23.92
N GLU A 543 3.00 13.42 22.98
CA GLU A 543 3.97 14.16 22.19
C GLU A 543 3.35 14.50 20.82
N ASP A 544 3.48 15.73 20.40
CA ASP A 544 3.03 16.16 19.06
C ASP A 544 3.93 15.56 17.95
N ASN A 545 5.16 15.11 18.32
CA ASN A 545 6.14 14.46 17.46
C ASN A 545 6.73 13.25 18.18
N PRO A 546 6.05 12.10 18.12
CA PRO A 546 6.53 10.91 18.80
C PRO A 546 7.83 10.37 18.20
N ALA A 547 8.64 9.70 19.03
CA ALA A 547 9.87 9.05 18.59
C ALA A 547 9.58 8.03 17.47
N SER A 548 10.56 7.87 16.56
CA SER A 548 10.43 6.97 15.40
C SER A 548 10.06 5.52 15.78
N LEU A 549 10.55 5.05 16.92
CA LEU A 549 10.26 3.69 17.41
C LEU A 549 8.80 3.56 17.87
N ASP A 550 8.33 4.49 18.69
CA ASP A 550 6.94 4.51 19.19
C ASP A 550 5.93 4.60 18.03
N TYR A 551 6.28 5.40 17.02
CA TYR A 551 5.47 5.53 15.81
C TYR A 551 5.40 4.22 15.01
N ARG A 552 6.52 3.51 14.84
CA ARG A 552 6.56 2.22 14.13
C ARG A 552 5.76 1.14 14.85
N GLU A 553 5.82 1.10 16.18
CA GLU A 553 5.00 0.17 16.97
C GLU A 553 3.51 0.47 16.80
N ALA A 554 3.12 1.74 16.82
CA ALA A 554 1.74 2.15 16.57
C ALA A 554 1.31 1.80 15.14
N LEU A 555 2.17 2.03 14.13
CA LEU A 555 1.89 1.70 12.74
C LEU A 555 1.72 0.19 12.54
N ARG A 556 2.59 -0.62 13.14
CA ARG A 556 2.45 -2.08 13.13
C ARG A 556 1.10 -2.53 13.68
N GLU A 557 0.71 -1.98 14.82
CA GLU A 557 -0.57 -2.34 15.46
C GLU A 557 -1.79 -1.92 14.62
N VAL A 558 -1.73 -0.75 13.99
CA VAL A 558 -2.76 -0.29 13.05
C VAL A 558 -2.86 -1.21 11.83
N ILE A 559 -1.72 -1.60 11.24
CA ILE A 559 -1.69 -2.53 10.10
C ILE A 559 -2.32 -3.87 10.48
N GLN A 560 -2.04 -4.39 11.68
CA GLN A 560 -2.57 -5.66 12.16
C GLN A 560 -4.08 -5.64 12.44
N LYS A 561 -4.62 -4.50 12.90
CA LYS A 561 -5.99 -4.45 13.46
C LYS A 561 -7.00 -3.68 12.61
N CYS A 562 -6.55 -2.65 11.89
CA CYS A 562 -7.45 -1.66 11.28
C CYS A 562 -7.53 -1.75 9.77
N ILE A 563 -6.51 -2.30 9.11
CA ILE A 563 -6.27 -2.17 7.67
C ILE A 563 -6.79 -3.39 6.92
N TYR A 564 -7.61 -3.13 5.89
CA TYR A 564 -8.16 -4.11 4.97
C TYR A 564 -7.92 -3.69 3.54
N ALA A 565 -7.63 -4.63 2.65
CA ALA A 565 -7.46 -4.33 1.23
C ALA A 565 -7.89 -5.50 0.35
N VAL A 566 -8.45 -5.19 -0.80
CA VAL A 566 -8.81 -6.17 -1.83
C VAL A 566 -8.28 -5.70 -3.17
N ASP A 567 -7.66 -6.60 -3.92
CA ASP A 567 -7.30 -6.34 -5.31
C ASP A 567 -7.58 -7.55 -6.19
N TYR A 568 -7.89 -7.28 -7.45
CA TYR A 568 -8.11 -8.34 -8.44
C TYR A 568 -6.79 -9.06 -8.81
N ASN A 569 -5.66 -8.35 -8.81
CA ASN A 569 -4.37 -8.91 -9.17
C ASN A 569 -3.67 -9.53 -7.95
N PRO A 570 -3.38 -10.86 -7.91
CA PRO A 570 -2.69 -11.51 -6.80
C PRO A 570 -1.29 -10.95 -6.56
N ASP A 571 -0.59 -10.55 -7.62
CA ASP A 571 0.76 -10.01 -7.48
C ASP A 571 0.73 -8.60 -6.86
N ALA A 572 -0.32 -7.81 -7.13
CA ALA A 572 -0.55 -6.52 -6.48
C ALA A 572 -0.88 -6.70 -4.98
N VAL A 573 -1.64 -7.75 -4.63
CA VAL A 573 -1.93 -8.11 -3.23
C VAL A 573 -0.64 -8.47 -2.49
N GLU A 574 0.23 -9.28 -3.08
CA GLU A 574 1.53 -9.61 -2.47
C GLU A 574 2.41 -8.38 -2.31
N LEU A 575 2.45 -7.50 -3.31
CA LEU A 575 3.16 -6.23 -3.21
C LEU A 575 2.59 -5.34 -2.09
N CYS A 576 1.27 -5.24 -1.97
CA CYS A 576 0.62 -4.50 -0.89
C CYS A 576 1.07 -5.01 0.49
N LYS A 577 1.15 -6.32 0.69
CA LYS A 577 1.68 -6.92 1.93
C LYS A 577 3.14 -6.53 2.16
N VAL A 578 4.00 -6.64 1.14
CA VAL A 578 5.42 -6.27 1.24
C VAL A 578 5.58 -4.80 1.64
N VAL A 579 4.81 -3.90 1.02
CA VAL A 579 4.77 -2.48 1.34
C VAL A 579 4.39 -2.23 2.80
N LEU A 580 3.34 -2.88 3.28
CA LEU A 580 2.88 -2.78 4.67
C LEU A 580 3.90 -3.37 5.65
N TRP A 581 4.58 -4.48 5.29
CA TRP A 581 5.64 -5.07 6.11
C TRP A 581 6.86 -4.15 6.25
N ILE A 582 7.35 -3.56 5.15
CA ILE A 582 8.50 -2.65 5.18
C ILE A 582 8.26 -1.47 6.13
N GLU A 583 7.07 -0.89 6.10
CA GLU A 583 6.73 0.27 6.93
C GLU A 583 6.39 -0.09 8.37
N GLY A 584 5.67 -1.19 8.58
CA GLY A 584 5.31 -1.69 9.91
C GLY A 584 6.38 -2.55 10.58
N TYR A 585 7.57 -2.70 9.97
CA TYR A 585 8.62 -3.56 10.51
C TYR A 585 9.22 -2.98 11.80
N CYS A 586 9.20 -3.79 12.83
CA CYS A 586 9.86 -3.53 14.11
C CYS A 586 10.97 -4.55 14.34
N ALA A 587 12.20 -4.06 14.56
CA ALA A 587 13.37 -4.93 14.76
C ALA A 587 13.13 -5.96 15.88
N GLY A 588 13.42 -7.23 15.59
CA GLY A 588 13.27 -8.32 16.55
C GLY A 588 11.85 -8.89 16.66
N LYS A 589 10.87 -8.43 15.86
CA LYS A 589 9.54 -9.02 15.72
C LYS A 589 9.38 -9.66 14.33
N PRO A 590 8.59 -10.74 14.19
CA PRO A 590 8.28 -11.33 12.87
C PRO A 590 7.46 -10.36 12.02
N LEU A 591 7.32 -10.64 10.73
CA LEU A 591 6.36 -9.95 9.86
C LEU A 591 4.93 -10.21 10.38
N SER A 592 4.06 -9.23 10.24
CA SER A 592 2.67 -9.39 10.67
C SER A 592 1.93 -10.34 9.73
N PHE A 593 1.06 -11.19 10.27
CA PHE A 593 0.15 -11.99 9.47
C PHE A 593 -0.91 -11.09 8.83
N LEU A 594 -0.93 -10.98 7.52
CA LEU A 594 -1.81 -10.06 6.78
C LEU A 594 -2.82 -10.76 5.86
N ASP A 595 -2.71 -12.09 5.65
CA ASP A 595 -3.53 -12.83 4.70
C ASP A 595 -5.02 -12.83 5.03
N HIS A 596 -5.39 -12.55 6.26
CA HIS A 596 -6.78 -12.43 6.70
C HIS A 596 -7.41 -11.07 6.35
N HIS A 597 -6.63 -10.03 6.18
CA HIS A 597 -7.09 -8.67 5.90
C HIS A 597 -6.78 -8.19 4.47
N ILE A 598 -5.70 -8.69 3.86
CA ILE A 598 -5.26 -8.30 2.52
C ILE A 598 -5.54 -9.45 1.56
N ARG A 599 -6.57 -9.32 0.74
CA ARG A 599 -7.18 -10.43 0.00
C ARG A 599 -7.15 -10.21 -1.51
N CYS A 600 -7.05 -11.33 -2.25
CA CYS A 600 -7.18 -11.32 -3.70
C CYS A 600 -8.62 -11.69 -4.10
N GLY A 601 -9.26 -10.84 -4.93
CA GLY A 601 -10.59 -11.11 -5.42
C GLY A 601 -11.21 -10.00 -6.26
N ASN A 602 -12.32 -10.31 -6.89
CA ASN A 602 -13.08 -9.35 -7.69
C ASN A 602 -14.07 -8.59 -6.81
N SER A 603 -13.72 -7.37 -6.42
CA SER A 603 -14.51 -6.55 -5.50
C SER A 603 -15.95 -6.30 -5.93
N VAL A 604 -16.23 -6.34 -7.24
CA VAL A 604 -17.57 -6.10 -7.77
C VAL A 604 -18.35 -7.37 -8.13
N VAL A 605 -17.71 -8.55 -8.06
CA VAL A 605 -18.38 -9.86 -8.33
C VAL A 605 -18.32 -10.74 -7.10
N GLY A 606 -19.45 -10.93 -6.45
CA GLY A 606 -19.62 -11.73 -5.24
C GLY A 606 -20.65 -11.16 -4.29
N VAL A 607 -20.94 -11.85 -3.24
CA VAL A 607 -22.02 -11.55 -2.29
C VAL A 607 -21.52 -10.64 -1.18
N THR A 608 -22.27 -9.58 -0.88
CA THR A 608 -21.98 -8.65 0.25
C THR A 608 -22.91 -8.91 1.44
N ASN A 609 -24.11 -9.44 1.20
CA ASN A 609 -25.09 -9.82 2.22
C ASN A 609 -25.65 -11.18 1.87
N LEU A 610 -25.66 -12.11 2.82
CA LEU A 610 -26.16 -13.48 2.64
C LEU A 610 -27.67 -13.57 2.41
N ASP A 611 -28.44 -12.55 2.73
CA ASP A 611 -29.88 -12.50 2.50
C ASP A 611 -30.25 -12.74 1.04
N VAL A 612 -29.38 -12.31 0.11
CA VAL A 612 -29.58 -12.51 -1.33
C VAL A 612 -29.70 -13.98 -1.72
N LEU A 613 -29.06 -14.88 -0.97
CA LEU A 613 -29.15 -16.32 -1.18
C LEU A 613 -30.56 -16.84 -0.85
N LEU A 614 -31.23 -16.20 0.13
CA LEU A 614 -32.59 -16.54 0.55
C LEU A 614 -33.64 -15.98 -0.44
N ASP A 615 -33.33 -14.89 -1.13
CA ASP A 615 -34.18 -14.33 -2.18
C ASP A 615 -34.12 -15.14 -3.48
N GLY A 616 -33.08 -15.99 -3.60
CA GLY A 616 -32.86 -16.90 -4.71
C GLY A 616 -32.37 -16.23 -5.99
N VAL A 617 -32.15 -17.04 -7.03
CA VAL A 617 -31.58 -16.60 -8.30
C VAL A 617 -32.62 -15.89 -9.17
N PRO A 618 -32.39 -14.66 -9.66
CA PRO A 618 -33.32 -13.95 -10.51
C PRO A 618 -33.37 -14.60 -11.92
N LYS A 619 -34.51 -14.53 -12.59
CA LYS A 619 -34.71 -15.12 -13.93
C LYS A 619 -33.79 -14.55 -15.02
N GLU A 620 -33.33 -13.32 -14.84
CA GLU A 620 -32.41 -12.61 -15.72
C GLU A 620 -30.99 -13.19 -15.69
N ALA A 621 -30.64 -13.97 -14.66
CA ALA A 621 -29.35 -14.66 -14.57
C ALA A 621 -29.17 -15.68 -15.71
N PHE A 622 -30.23 -16.34 -16.14
CA PHE A 622 -30.16 -17.49 -17.04
C PHE A 622 -29.98 -17.12 -18.51
N THR A 623 -28.98 -17.73 -19.15
CA THR A 623 -28.76 -17.72 -20.60
C THR A 623 -28.71 -19.14 -21.12
N ALA A 624 -29.21 -19.37 -22.31
CA ALA A 624 -29.23 -20.69 -22.92
C ALA A 624 -28.98 -20.60 -24.43
N ASP A 625 -28.55 -21.71 -25.00
CA ASP A 625 -28.35 -21.91 -26.44
C ASP A 625 -29.61 -21.69 -27.28
N ASN A 626 -30.78 -21.97 -26.68
CA ASN A 626 -32.06 -21.77 -27.36
C ASN A 626 -33.15 -21.27 -26.39
N LYS A 627 -34.25 -20.77 -26.96
CA LYS A 627 -35.37 -20.18 -26.22
C LYS A 627 -36.14 -21.21 -25.37
N GLU A 628 -36.18 -22.45 -25.80
CA GLU A 628 -36.92 -23.52 -25.11
C GLU A 628 -36.18 -23.93 -23.86
N THR A 629 -34.87 -24.18 -23.94
CA THR A 629 -33.98 -24.42 -22.79
C THR A 629 -34.07 -23.29 -21.78
N LYS A 630 -34.00 -22.03 -22.26
CA LYS A 630 -34.14 -20.84 -21.39
C LYS A 630 -35.49 -20.82 -20.66
N LYS A 631 -36.57 -21.10 -21.34
CA LYS A 631 -37.92 -21.15 -20.75
C LYS A 631 -38.00 -22.22 -19.66
N ARG A 632 -37.44 -23.39 -19.95
CA ARG A 632 -37.49 -24.53 -19.02
C ARG A 632 -36.70 -24.25 -17.73
N ILE A 633 -35.49 -23.68 -17.80
CA ILE A 633 -34.72 -23.35 -16.57
C ILE A 633 -35.44 -22.27 -15.75
N ILE A 634 -36.04 -21.26 -16.40
CA ILE A 634 -36.84 -20.24 -15.71
C ILE A 634 -38.03 -20.85 -14.97
N GLU A 635 -38.72 -21.84 -15.60
CA GLU A 635 -39.83 -22.54 -14.97
C GLU A 635 -39.37 -23.38 -13.77
N LEU A 636 -38.25 -24.11 -13.91
CA LEU A 636 -37.62 -24.86 -12.79
C LEU A 636 -37.27 -23.95 -11.63
N ASN A 637 -36.60 -22.82 -11.92
CA ASN A 637 -36.22 -21.85 -10.91
C ASN A 637 -37.43 -21.19 -10.22
N LYS A 638 -38.49 -20.90 -10.99
CA LYS A 638 -39.74 -20.36 -10.44
C LYS A 638 -40.44 -21.37 -9.51
N GLN A 639 -40.35 -22.66 -9.81
CA GLN A 639 -40.87 -23.68 -8.91
C GLN A 639 -40.04 -23.75 -7.62
N ALA A 640 -38.70 -23.74 -7.74
CA ALA A 640 -37.79 -23.72 -6.60
C ALA A 640 -38.02 -22.48 -5.68
N LEU A 641 -38.24 -21.29 -6.25
CA LEU A 641 -38.59 -20.10 -5.49
C LEU A 641 -39.92 -20.25 -4.72
N LYS A 642 -40.93 -20.88 -5.31
CA LYS A 642 -42.18 -21.12 -4.61
C LYS A 642 -42.00 -22.11 -3.46
N ASP A 643 -41.18 -23.16 -3.67
CA ASP A 643 -40.91 -24.15 -2.64
C ASP A 643 -40.18 -23.48 -1.45
N VAL A 644 -39.28 -22.57 -1.72
CA VAL A 644 -38.57 -21.73 -0.72
C VAL A 644 -39.52 -20.79 0.02
N ASP A 645 -40.41 -20.07 -0.69
CA ASP A 645 -41.42 -19.18 -0.08
C ASP A 645 -42.41 -19.97 0.82
N LEU A 646 -42.73 -21.18 0.45
CA LEU A 646 -43.58 -22.08 1.26
C LEU A 646 -42.87 -22.49 2.54
N VAL A 647 -41.60 -22.81 2.46
CA VAL A 647 -40.74 -23.10 3.62
C VAL A 647 -40.66 -21.88 4.53
N ARG A 648 -40.41 -20.67 3.97
CA ARG A 648 -40.37 -19.38 4.73
C ARG A 648 -41.73 -19.09 5.43
N SER A 649 -42.84 -19.40 4.80
CA SER A 649 -44.18 -19.09 5.33
C SER A 649 -44.72 -20.12 6.33
N GLY A 650 -43.99 -21.18 6.64
CA GLY A 650 -44.38 -22.16 7.64
C GLY A 650 -45.54 -23.11 7.22
N LYS A 651 -45.83 -23.18 5.96
CA LYS A 651 -46.86 -24.07 5.44
C LYS A 651 -46.32 -25.46 5.11
N ASN A 652 -46.69 -26.48 5.90
CA ASN A 652 -46.36 -27.87 5.66
C ASN A 652 -46.94 -28.39 4.33
N ILE A 653 -46.11 -28.85 3.44
CA ILE A 653 -46.51 -29.50 2.20
C ILE A 653 -45.80 -30.86 2.11
N GLY A 654 -46.50 -31.92 2.56
CA GLY A 654 -46.14 -33.32 2.33
C GLY A 654 -44.79 -33.81 2.84
N LEU A 655 -44.59 -35.14 2.85
CA LEU A 655 -43.39 -35.81 3.39
C LEU A 655 -42.04 -35.40 2.82
N SER A 656 -42.00 -34.86 1.61
CA SER A 656 -40.76 -34.37 0.99
C SER A 656 -40.33 -32.94 1.46
N VAL A 657 -41.21 -32.26 2.18
CA VAL A 657 -40.98 -30.89 2.70
C VAL A 657 -40.69 -30.90 4.20
N THR A 658 -40.93 -32.02 4.90
CA THR A 658 -40.60 -32.17 6.33
C THR A 658 -39.09 -32.11 6.64
N LEU A 659 -38.22 -32.34 5.65
CA LEU A 659 -36.81 -32.11 5.74
C LEU A 659 -36.43 -30.60 5.70
N PHE A 660 -37.38 -29.73 5.34
CA PHE A 660 -37.24 -28.28 5.26
C PHE A 660 -38.03 -27.56 6.39
N SER A 661 -37.97 -28.04 7.65
CA SER A 661 -38.69 -27.37 8.72
C SER A 661 -38.16 -25.97 9.01
N GLN A 662 -39.00 -25.11 8.89
CA GLN A 662 -39.35 -23.73 9.17
C GLN A 662 -38.32 -22.73 9.73
N ASP A 663 -37.55 -23.10 10.71
CA ASP A 663 -36.81 -22.11 11.52
C ASP A 663 -35.31 -22.08 11.25
N ILE A 664 -34.85 -22.92 10.37
CA ILE A 664 -33.49 -23.39 10.40
C ILE A 664 -32.61 -22.69 9.35
N ALA A 665 -33.15 -22.33 8.15
CA ALA A 665 -32.33 -21.70 7.12
C ALA A 665 -32.03 -20.22 7.41
N ILE A 666 -32.99 -19.45 7.91
CA ILE A 666 -32.85 -18.02 8.16
C ILE A 666 -32.06 -17.78 9.45
N GLN A 667 -32.47 -18.41 10.57
CA GLN A 667 -31.74 -18.28 11.84
C GLN A 667 -30.35 -18.94 11.81
N SER A 668 -30.11 -19.92 10.95
CA SER A 668 -28.79 -20.53 10.82
C SER A 668 -27.80 -19.68 10.05
N ILE A 669 -28.21 -18.96 9.02
CA ILE A 669 -27.31 -18.09 8.24
C ILE A 669 -26.77 -16.94 9.11
N ASP A 670 -27.67 -16.24 9.81
CA ASP A 670 -27.26 -15.15 10.72
C ASP A 670 -26.40 -15.68 11.88
N SER A 671 -26.80 -16.82 12.48
CA SER A 671 -26.03 -17.42 13.57
C SER A 671 -24.67 -17.94 13.10
N GLU A 672 -24.57 -18.52 11.90
CA GLU A 672 -23.29 -18.94 11.31
C GLU A 672 -22.39 -17.74 10.98
N GLN A 673 -22.93 -16.65 10.43
CA GLN A 673 -22.17 -15.44 10.17
C GLN A 673 -21.67 -14.79 11.47
N ILE A 674 -22.51 -14.69 12.49
CA ILE A 674 -22.12 -14.19 13.81
C ILE A 674 -21.07 -15.10 14.45
N GLY A 675 -21.26 -16.43 14.37
CA GLY A 675 -20.30 -17.40 14.88
C GLY A 675 -18.94 -17.33 14.18
N LEU A 676 -18.93 -17.15 12.87
CA LEU A 676 -17.73 -16.98 12.07
C LEU A 676 -17.03 -15.65 12.43
N ALA A 677 -17.78 -14.56 12.54
CA ALA A 677 -17.27 -13.26 12.96
C ALA A 677 -16.62 -13.30 14.35
N GLY A 678 -17.22 -14.05 15.30
CA GLY A 678 -16.64 -14.25 16.62
C GLY A 678 -15.29 -14.97 16.57
N LYS A 679 -15.17 -16.06 15.80
CA LYS A 679 -13.91 -16.79 15.63
C LYS A 679 -12.83 -15.95 14.96
N VAL A 680 -13.17 -15.17 13.93
CA VAL A 680 -12.21 -14.28 13.26
C VAL A 680 -11.73 -13.21 14.24
N LYS A 681 -12.62 -12.65 15.06
CA LYS A 681 -12.23 -11.68 16.08
C LYS A 681 -11.28 -12.29 17.11
N GLU A 682 -11.51 -13.52 17.55
CA GLU A 682 -10.60 -14.25 18.45
C GLU A 682 -9.22 -14.44 17.79
N ILE A 683 -9.17 -14.75 16.50
CA ILE A 683 -7.91 -14.87 15.74
C ILE A 683 -7.20 -13.52 15.64
N ASN A 684 -7.94 -12.44 15.35
CA ASN A 684 -7.39 -11.09 15.24
C ASN A 684 -6.77 -10.60 16.56
N ASP A 685 -7.32 -11.01 17.70
CA ASP A 685 -6.81 -10.65 19.02
C ASP A 685 -5.59 -11.47 19.47
N LEU A 686 -5.15 -12.50 18.70
CA LEU A 686 -3.95 -13.25 19.02
C LEU A 686 -2.70 -12.38 18.87
N PRO A 687 -1.72 -12.52 19.80
CA PRO A 687 -0.44 -11.80 19.73
C PRO A 687 0.43 -12.29 18.57
N GLU A 688 1.31 -11.40 18.07
CA GLU A 688 2.26 -11.66 16.97
C GLU A 688 3.67 -11.15 17.33
N ASP A 689 4.12 -11.38 18.56
CA ASP A 689 5.43 -10.93 19.03
C ASP A 689 6.55 -11.93 18.77
N SER A 690 6.20 -13.17 18.41
CA SER A 690 7.14 -14.24 18.06
C SER A 690 6.66 -15.01 16.83
N LEU A 691 7.60 -15.66 16.12
CA LEU A 691 7.28 -16.48 14.93
C LEU A 691 6.25 -17.58 15.26
N LEU A 692 6.38 -18.23 16.43
CA LEU A 692 5.44 -19.27 16.84
C LEU A 692 4.02 -18.73 17.00
N GLN A 693 3.86 -17.50 17.51
CA GLN A 693 2.56 -16.86 17.65
C GLN A 693 1.97 -16.48 16.28
N GLU A 694 2.79 -15.96 15.38
CA GLU A 694 2.40 -15.64 14.02
C GLU A 694 1.96 -16.90 13.27
N LEU A 695 2.75 -17.97 13.27
CA LEU A 695 2.41 -19.27 12.67
C LEU A 695 1.17 -19.89 13.30
N THR A 696 0.96 -19.73 14.61
CA THR A 696 -0.25 -20.19 15.30
C THR A 696 -1.48 -19.44 14.79
N LYS A 697 -1.37 -18.12 14.60
CA LYS A 697 -2.43 -17.29 14.06
C LYS A 697 -2.77 -17.68 12.63
N GLN A 698 -1.74 -17.87 11.79
CA GLN A 698 -1.88 -18.33 10.42
C GLN A 698 -2.58 -19.71 10.36
N SER A 699 -2.10 -20.69 11.13
CA SER A 699 -2.68 -22.04 11.15
C SER A 699 -4.16 -22.04 11.57
N LYS A 700 -4.52 -21.26 12.59
CA LYS A 700 -5.93 -21.13 13.02
C LYS A 700 -6.80 -20.45 11.96
N TRP A 701 -6.25 -19.46 11.25
CA TRP A 701 -6.97 -18.83 10.15
C TRP A 701 -7.20 -19.80 8.99
N GLU A 702 -6.16 -20.53 8.58
CA GLU A 702 -6.25 -21.54 7.52
C GLU A 702 -7.24 -22.64 7.88
N GLU A 703 -7.17 -23.17 9.12
CA GLU A 703 -8.12 -24.17 9.63
C GLU A 703 -9.57 -23.64 9.59
N LEU A 704 -9.78 -22.39 10.00
CA LEU A 704 -11.11 -21.77 9.97
C LEU A 704 -11.63 -21.65 8.53
N MET A 705 -10.82 -21.12 7.62
CA MET A 705 -11.23 -20.85 6.23
C MET A 705 -11.38 -22.12 5.38
N GLN A 706 -10.71 -23.20 5.76
CA GLN A 706 -10.84 -24.55 5.18
C GLN A 706 -11.88 -25.39 5.91
N SER A 707 -12.52 -24.87 6.95
CA SER A 707 -13.55 -25.62 7.66
C SER A 707 -14.74 -25.94 6.75
N PRO A 708 -15.32 -27.15 6.86
CA PRO A 708 -16.45 -27.55 6.02
C PRO A 708 -17.62 -26.55 6.04
N ARG A 709 -17.84 -25.86 7.18
CA ARG A 709 -18.89 -24.83 7.31
C ARG A 709 -18.65 -23.64 6.40
N VAL A 710 -17.43 -23.08 6.42
CA VAL A 710 -17.04 -21.94 5.57
C VAL A 710 -17.04 -22.35 4.10
N GLU A 711 -16.58 -23.57 3.78
CA GLU A 711 -16.62 -24.08 2.41
C GLU A 711 -18.06 -24.21 1.88
N CYS A 712 -19.01 -24.75 2.66
CA CYS A 712 -20.41 -24.84 2.24
C CYS A 712 -21.03 -23.45 2.03
N LEU A 713 -20.73 -22.48 2.92
CA LEU A 713 -21.23 -21.12 2.79
C LEU A 713 -20.66 -20.42 1.54
N ARG A 714 -19.34 -20.54 1.33
CA ARG A 714 -18.67 -20.02 0.12
C ARG A 714 -19.26 -20.66 -1.14
N ARG A 715 -19.44 -21.97 -1.14
CA ARG A 715 -20.04 -22.71 -2.27
C ARG A 715 -21.44 -22.26 -2.58
N ALA A 716 -22.29 -22.00 -1.59
CA ALA A 716 -23.62 -21.45 -1.83
C ALA A 716 -23.57 -20.09 -2.53
N CYS A 717 -22.66 -19.21 -2.08
CA CYS A 717 -22.40 -17.93 -2.73
C CYS A 717 -21.84 -18.09 -4.16
N ASP A 718 -20.90 -19.01 -4.35
CA ASP A 718 -20.32 -19.32 -5.67
C ASP A 718 -21.40 -19.84 -6.64
N ILE A 719 -22.27 -20.74 -6.22
CA ILE A 719 -23.38 -21.27 -7.05
C ILE A 719 -24.32 -20.13 -7.45
N TYR A 720 -24.65 -19.23 -6.51
CA TYR A 720 -25.48 -18.07 -6.81
C TYR A 720 -24.83 -17.18 -7.90
N VAL A 721 -23.56 -16.84 -7.77
CA VAL A 721 -22.84 -16.03 -8.78
C VAL A 721 -22.68 -16.81 -10.08
N TYR A 722 -22.34 -18.10 -9.99
CA TYR A 722 -22.17 -18.98 -11.17
C TYR A 722 -23.44 -19.06 -12.03
N SER A 723 -24.64 -18.93 -11.46
CA SER A 723 -25.89 -18.90 -12.22
C SER A 723 -25.92 -17.82 -13.31
N PHE A 724 -25.17 -16.73 -13.16
CA PHE A 724 -25.02 -15.68 -14.15
C PHE A 724 -23.95 -15.98 -15.21
N TYR A 725 -23.04 -16.91 -14.93
CA TYR A 725 -21.91 -17.27 -15.79
C TYR A 725 -22.22 -18.50 -16.68
N LYS A 726 -23.07 -19.41 -16.20
CA LYS A 726 -23.43 -20.64 -16.93
C LYS A 726 -24.22 -20.31 -18.19
N GLN A 727 -23.74 -20.85 -19.33
CA GLN A 727 -24.51 -20.99 -20.56
C GLN A 727 -25.20 -22.35 -20.52
N PHE A 728 -26.54 -22.38 -20.50
CA PHE A 728 -27.31 -23.63 -20.39
C PHE A 728 -27.56 -24.27 -21.75
N HIS A 729 -27.41 -25.59 -21.81
CA HIS A 729 -27.70 -26.44 -22.95
C HIS A 729 -28.89 -27.37 -22.65
N ALA A 730 -29.53 -27.86 -23.67
CA ALA A 730 -30.64 -28.79 -23.49
C ALA A 730 -30.25 -30.06 -22.74
N THR A 731 -29.00 -30.49 -22.88
CA THR A 731 -28.42 -31.65 -22.16
C THR A 731 -28.33 -31.43 -20.66
N ASP A 732 -28.09 -30.17 -20.17
CA ASP A 732 -28.03 -29.85 -18.75
C ASP A 732 -29.37 -30.04 -18.02
N LEU A 733 -30.48 -30.09 -18.78
CA LEU A 733 -31.85 -30.26 -18.27
C LEU A 733 -32.42 -31.64 -18.51
N THR A 734 -31.58 -32.60 -18.89
CA THR A 734 -32.00 -34.04 -18.96
C THR A 734 -31.83 -34.67 -17.59
N SER A 735 -32.94 -35.02 -16.92
CA SER A 735 -32.90 -35.81 -15.72
C SER A 735 -32.84 -37.29 -16.10
N GLU A 736 -31.88 -38.03 -15.55
CA GLU A 736 -31.94 -39.50 -15.59
C GLU A 736 -32.84 -40.00 -14.48
N PHE A 737 -33.86 -40.74 -14.85
CA PHE A 737 -34.70 -41.48 -13.89
C PHE A 737 -34.02 -42.80 -13.61
N ASP A 738 -33.59 -43.00 -12.37
CA ASP A 738 -33.06 -44.27 -11.92
C ASP A 738 -34.25 -45.20 -11.59
N SER A 739 -34.44 -46.19 -12.43
CA SER A 739 -35.53 -47.17 -12.30
C SER A 739 -35.34 -48.16 -11.15
N GLU A 740 -34.14 -48.30 -10.58
CA GLU A 740 -33.84 -49.18 -9.45
C GLU A 740 -34.17 -48.49 -8.11
N THR A 741 -33.98 -47.18 -8.03
CA THR A 741 -34.24 -46.40 -6.79
C THR A 741 -35.54 -45.61 -6.83
N GLU A 742 -36.27 -45.62 -7.94
CA GLU A 742 -37.48 -44.79 -8.17
C GLU A 742 -37.24 -43.29 -7.92
N THR A 743 -35.97 -42.80 -8.04
CA THR A 743 -35.58 -41.44 -7.77
C THR A 743 -35.14 -40.72 -9.05
N PHE A 744 -35.47 -39.43 -9.13
CA PHE A 744 -34.90 -38.56 -10.14
C PHE A 744 -33.58 -38.01 -9.62
N THR A 745 -32.49 -38.15 -10.40
CA THR A 745 -31.26 -37.42 -10.12
C THR A 745 -31.54 -35.92 -10.19
N PRO A 746 -31.20 -35.16 -9.15
CA PRO A 746 -31.37 -33.71 -9.17
C PRO A 746 -30.54 -33.12 -10.30
N PHE A 747 -31.05 -32.06 -10.90
CA PHE A 747 -30.32 -31.31 -11.92
C PHE A 747 -29.06 -30.73 -11.31
N ASN A 748 -27.87 -31.01 -11.87
CA ASN A 748 -26.58 -30.48 -11.49
C ASN A 748 -26.35 -29.11 -12.20
N ILE A 749 -27.20 -28.15 -11.95
CA ILE A 749 -27.20 -26.83 -12.56
C ILE A 749 -27.28 -25.73 -11.49
N PRO A 750 -26.67 -24.55 -11.71
CA PRO A 750 -26.74 -23.45 -10.78
C PRO A 750 -28.09 -22.72 -10.88
N TYR A 751 -28.98 -22.95 -9.89
CA TYR A 751 -30.26 -22.26 -9.73
C TYR A 751 -30.67 -22.24 -8.25
N THR A 752 -31.79 -21.62 -7.91
CA THR A 752 -32.20 -21.41 -6.51
C THR A 752 -32.15 -22.67 -5.66
N ARG A 753 -32.59 -23.85 -6.17
CA ARG A 753 -32.60 -25.10 -5.37
C ARG A 753 -31.17 -25.57 -5.03
N THR A 754 -30.22 -25.49 -5.96
CA THR A 754 -28.83 -25.90 -5.71
C THR A 754 -28.13 -24.99 -4.72
N VAL A 755 -28.44 -23.66 -4.73
CA VAL A 755 -27.99 -22.71 -3.69
C VAL A 755 -28.50 -23.16 -2.31
N TYR A 756 -29.79 -23.49 -2.21
CA TYR A 756 -30.38 -23.97 -0.96
C TYR A 756 -29.82 -25.31 -0.49
N ASN A 757 -29.57 -26.24 -1.42
CA ASN A 757 -28.96 -27.54 -1.08
C ASN A 757 -27.56 -27.32 -0.47
N ALA A 758 -26.76 -26.42 -1.04
CA ALA A 758 -25.44 -26.05 -0.49
C ALA A 758 -25.53 -25.44 0.93
N LEU A 759 -26.51 -24.57 1.17
CA LEU A 759 -26.76 -24.01 2.51
C LEU A 759 -27.21 -25.09 3.51
N GLN A 760 -27.97 -26.10 3.07
CA GLN A 760 -28.41 -27.23 3.92
C GLN A 760 -27.26 -28.15 4.28
N GLU A 761 -26.24 -28.32 3.43
CA GLU A 761 -25.06 -29.12 3.77
C GLU A 761 -24.40 -28.62 5.09
N ILE A 762 -24.49 -27.33 5.44
CA ILE A 762 -23.96 -26.78 6.70
C ILE A 762 -24.56 -27.45 7.94
N LYS A 763 -25.85 -27.74 7.93
CA LYS A 763 -26.55 -28.34 9.06
C LYS A 763 -26.13 -29.78 9.32
N TYR A 764 -25.89 -30.51 8.25
CA TYR A 764 -25.59 -31.94 8.36
C TYR A 764 -24.18 -32.19 8.86
N LEU A 765 -23.34 -31.14 8.93
CA LEU A 765 -22.04 -31.23 9.60
C LEU A 765 -22.15 -31.51 11.11
N ASP A 766 -23.34 -31.27 11.71
CA ASP A 766 -23.63 -31.51 13.13
C ASP A 766 -24.30 -32.87 13.42
N TYR A 767 -24.67 -33.64 12.36
CA TYR A 767 -25.41 -34.92 12.51
C TYR A 767 -24.53 -36.14 12.19
N SER A 768 -24.86 -37.28 12.76
CA SER A 768 -24.18 -38.55 12.46
C SER A 768 -24.56 -39.09 11.08
N THR A 769 -23.69 -39.89 10.48
CA THR A 769 -23.89 -40.49 9.16
C THR A 769 -25.18 -41.33 9.02
N GLU A 770 -25.72 -41.86 10.12
CA GLU A 770 -26.99 -42.62 10.12
C GLU A 770 -28.23 -41.74 9.98
N GLU A 771 -28.12 -40.44 10.28
CA GLU A 771 -29.21 -39.46 10.13
C GLU A 771 -29.25 -38.79 8.75
N MET A 772 -28.30 -39.15 7.88
CA MET A 772 -28.11 -38.55 6.55
C MET A 772 -28.82 -39.31 5.40
N GLU A 773 -29.58 -40.42 5.69
CA GLU A 773 -30.33 -41.15 4.66
C GLU A 773 -31.41 -40.25 4.03
N GLY A 774 -31.28 -40.00 2.71
CA GLY A 774 -32.24 -39.20 1.93
C GLY A 774 -31.77 -37.80 1.55
N LEU A 775 -30.52 -37.44 1.88
CA LEU A 775 -29.93 -36.13 1.50
C LEU A 775 -29.48 -36.10 0.04
N GLN A 776 -29.83 -35.00 -0.63
CA GLN A 776 -29.29 -34.68 -1.94
C GLN A 776 -27.98 -33.89 -1.78
N VAL A 777 -26.85 -34.59 -1.61
CA VAL A 777 -25.51 -33.99 -1.64
C VAL A 777 -25.19 -33.57 -3.07
N LEU A 778 -24.63 -32.36 -3.25
CA LEU A 778 -24.19 -31.91 -4.56
C LEU A 778 -23.05 -32.79 -5.08
N PRO A 779 -23.10 -33.24 -6.35
CA PRO A 779 -22.04 -34.06 -6.93
C PRO A 779 -20.68 -33.35 -6.95
N ASP A 780 -19.61 -34.11 -6.73
CA ASP A 780 -18.26 -33.55 -6.69
C ASP A 780 -17.86 -32.93 -8.03
N SER A 781 -18.31 -33.50 -9.17
CA SER A 781 -18.08 -32.90 -10.49
C SER A 781 -18.69 -31.51 -10.62
N PHE A 782 -19.89 -31.30 -10.10
CA PHE A 782 -20.54 -29.99 -10.10
C PHE A 782 -19.85 -29.02 -9.13
N LYS A 783 -19.46 -29.50 -7.94
CA LYS A 783 -18.67 -28.70 -6.99
C LYS A 783 -17.35 -28.22 -7.61
N GLN A 784 -16.68 -29.10 -8.36
CA GLN A 784 -15.45 -28.77 -9.08
C GLN A 784 -15.70 -27.75 -10.18
N GLU A 785 -16.71 -27.90 -11.03
CA GLU A 785 -17.09 -26.95 -12.08
C GLU A 785 -17.34 -25.54 -11.50
N VAL A 786 -18.10 -25.45 -10.40
CA VAL A 786 -18.38 -24.20 -9.70
C VAL A 786 -17.09 -23.55 -9.21
N ASN A 787 -16.22 -24.35 -8.57
CA ASN A 787 -14.95 -23.86 -8.02
C ASN A 787 -14.00 -23.36 -9.12
N GLU A 788 -13.89 -24.07 -10.24
CA GLU A 788 -13.08 -23.68 -11.38
C GLU A 788 -13.51 -22.31 -11.94
N VAL A 789 -14.82 -22.09 -12.10
CA VAL A 789 -15.36 -20.80 -12.59
C VAL A 789 -15.16 -19.71 -11.54
N ALA A 790 -15.40 -19.99 -10.26
CA ALA A 790 -15.20 -19.05 -9.17
C ALA A 790 -13.74 -18.59 -9.08
N GLN A 791 -12.80 -19.51 -9.16
CA GLN A 791 -11.37 -19.22 -9.15
C GLN A 791 -10.92 -18.46 -10.41
N ALA A 792 -11.36 -18.87 -11.60
CA ALA A 792 -11.00 -18.21 -12.86
C ALA A 792 -11.48 -16.74 -12.92
N ASN A 793 -12.64 -16.44 -12.33
CA ASN A 793 -13.23 -15.10 -12.28
C ASN A 793 -13.00 -14.38 -10.94
N ARG A 794 -12.32 -15.04 -9.98
CA ARG A 794 -11.96 -14.52 -8.64
C ARG A 794 -13.17 -13.97 -7.88
N PHE A 795 -14.25 -14.78 -7.77
CA PHE A 795 -15.43 -14.38 -7.00
C PHE A 795 -15.03 -14.01 -5.58
N PHE A 796 -15.55 -12.88 -5.08
CA PHE A 796 -15.20 -12.37 -3.76
C PHE A 796 -16.44 -12.08 -2.92
N HIS A 797 -16.67 -12.91 -1.92
CA HIS A 797 -17.84 -12.80 -1.05
C HIS A 797 -17.49 -12.05 0.21
N TRP A 798 -17.68 -10.73 0.20
CA TRP A 798 -17.28 -9.81 1.27
C TRP A 798 -17.75 -10.26 2.65
N CYS A 799 -18.99 -10.76 2.76
CA CYS A 799 -19.57 -11.25 4.02
C CYS A 799 -18.97 -12.58 4.52
N VAL A 800 -18.30 -13.36 3.66
CA VAL A 800 -17.60 -14.59 4.00
C VAL A 800 -16.11 -14.35 4.25
N GLU A 801 -15.51 -13.47 3.45
CA GLU A 801 -14.08 -13.15 3.54
C GLU A 801 -13.75 -12.20 4.72
N PHE A 802 -14.69 -11.28 5.08
CA PHE A 802 -14.58 -10.36 6.21
C PHE A 802 -15.83 -10.41 7.11
N PRO A 803 -16.13 -11.55 7.72
CA PRO A 803 -17.36 -11.72 8.48
C PRO A 803 -17.44 -10.79 9.70
N GLU A 804 -16.32 -10.44 10.33
CA GLU A 804 -16.23 -9.52 11.45
C GLU A 804 -16.52 -8.05 11.08
N VAL A 805 -16.52 -7.74 9.78
CA VAL A 805 -16.89 -6.42 9.26
C VAL A 805 -18.37 -6.38 8.90
N PHE A 806 -18.92 -7.46 8.33
CA PHE A 806 -20.27 -7.52 7.76
C PHE A 806 -21.32 -8.16 8.67
N SER A 807 -20.91 -8.69 9.84
CA SER A 807 -21.89 -9.14 10.84
C SER A 807 -22.70 -7.96 11.40
N ASP A 808 -23.91 -8.21 11.87
CA ASP A 808 -24.82 -7.22 12.48
C ASP A 808 -25.16 -6.00 11.58
N GLY A 809 -25.34 -6.23 10.27
CA GLY A 809 -25.63 -5.16 9.32
C GLY A 809 -24.47 -4.18 9.14
N GLY A 810 -23.25 -4.67 9.35
CA GLY A 810 -22.02 -3.92 9.36
C GLY A 810 -21.51 -3.43 8.02
N GLY A 811 -20.27 -2.97 8.05
CA GLY A 811 -19.48 -2.45 6.94
C GLY A 811 -18.21 -1.84 7.48
N PHE A 812 -17.34 -1.39 6.58
CA PHE A 812 -16.15 -0.65 6.97
C PHE A 812 -16.50 0.72 7.54
N ASP A 813 -15.70 1.22 8.45
CA ASP A 813 -15.90 2.58 8.97
C ASP A 813 -15.52 3.62 7.92
N VAL A 814 -14.38 3.42 7.25
CA VAL A 814 -13.91 4.29 6.16
C VAL A 814 -13.42 3.45 4.98
N MET A 815 -13.78 3.87 3.78
CA MET A 815 -13.21 3.34 2.54
C MET A 815 -12.59 4.46 1.70
N CYS A 816 -11.35 4.26 1.25
CA CYS A 816 -10.69 5.17 0.31
C CYS A 816 -10.02 4.37 -0.80
N GLY A 817 -9.98 4.91 -2.01
CA GLY A 817 -9.34 4.23 -3.13
C GLY A 817 -9.35 5.02 -4.43
N ASN A 818 -8.64 4.48 -5.42
CA ASN A 818 -8.73 4.89 -6.81
C ASN A 818 -9.07 3.65 -7.65
N PRO A 819 -10.38 3.33 -7.82
CA PRO A 819 -10.81 2.13 -8.52
C PRO A 819 -10.52 2.22 -10.03
N PRO A 820 -10.52 1.08 -10.76
CA PRO A 820 -10.28 1.06 -12.21
C PRO A 820 -11.37 1.84 -12.97
N TRP A 821 -10.95 2.57 -14.04
CA TRP A 821 -11.82 3.43 -14.84
C TRP A 821 -12.30 2.79 -16.14
N ASP A 822 -12.03 1.50 -16.33
CA ASP A 822 -12.38 0.73 -17.52
C ASP A 822 -13.86 0.34 -17.58
N LYS A 823 -14.27 -0.09 -18.80
CA LYS A 823 -15.58 -0.67 -19.04
C LYS A 823 -15.60 -2.17 -18.83
N ILE A 824 -16.76 -2.70 -18.43
CA ILE A 824 -17.00 -4.16 -18.45
C ILE A 824 -17.22 -4.58 -19.91
N LYS A 825 -16.15 -4.62 -20.67
CA LYS A 825 -16.20 -5.00 -22.09
C LYS A 825 -14.82 -5.39 -22.56
N VAL A 826 -14.72 -6.50 -23.28
CA VAL A 826 -13.48 -6.85 -23.94
C VAL A 826 -13.25 -5.89 -25.11
N GLU A 827 -12.20 -5.09 -25.03
CA GLU A 827 -11.72 -4.27 -26.13
C GLU A 827 -10.76 -5.08 -26.99
N ASP A 828 -11.17 -5.41 -28.24
CA ASP A 828 -10.37 -6.25 -29.14
C ASP A 828 -8.90 -5.83 -29.21
N LYS A 829 -8.63 -4.52 -29.36
CA LYS A 829 -7.26 -4.01 -29.47
C LYS A 829 -6.44 -4.35 -28.23
N LYS A 830 -6.95 -4.00 -27.04
CA LYS A 830 -6.28 -4.25 -25.76
C LYS A 830 -6.06 -5.75 -25.55
N TRP A 831 -7.10 -6.55 -25.80
CA TRP A 831 -7.03 -7.99 -25.56
C TRP A 831 -6.00 -8.68 -26.46
N PHE A 832 -5.99 -8.36 -27.77
CA PHE A 832 -5.03 -8.94 -28.71
C PHE A 832 -3.60 -8.40 -28.53
N GLU A 833 -3.45 -7.17 -28.07
CA GLU A 833 -2.16 -6.61 -27.64
C GLU A 833 -1.59 -7.40 -26.47
N GLN A 834 -2.41 -7.65 -25.44
CA GLN A 834 -2.07 -8.47 -24.28
C GLN A 834 -1.66 -9.90 -24.65
N ASN A 835 -2.19 -10.43 -25.74
CA ASN A 835 -1.89 -11.78 -26.21
C ASN A 835 -0.85 -11.81 -27.36
N GLY A 836 -0.08 -10.72 -27.54
CA GLY A 836 1.05 -10.67 -28.45
C GLY A 836 0.70 -10.70 -29.95
N ARG A 837 -0.53 -10.33 -30.33
CA ARG A 837 -1.00 -10.33 -31.73
C ARG A 837 -0.96 -8.93 -32.33
N ALA A 838 0.25 -8.43 -32.52
CA ALA A 838 0.50 -7.12 -33.14
C ALA A 838 -0.11 -7.00 -34.56
N ASP A 839 -0.27 -8.10 -35.27
CA ASP A 839 -0.90 -8.18 -36.59
C ASP A 839 -2.39 -7.78 -36.52
N ILE A 840 -3.12 -8.21 -35.50
CA ILE A 840 -4.53 -7.88 -35.27
C ILE A 840 -4.67 -6.44 -34.73
N VAL A 841 -3.78 -6.04 -33.83
CA VAL A 841 -3.77 -4.69 -33.24
C VAL A 841 -3.53 -3.63 -34.30
N ASN A 842 -2.52 -3.83 -35.15
CA ASN A 842 -2.10 -2.88 -36.19
C ASN A 842 -2.90 -3.00 -37.50
N ALA A 843 -3.98 -3.79 -37.54
CA ALA A 843 -4.85 -3.86 -38.71
C ALA A 843 -5.39 -2.45 -39.05
N GLY A 844 -5.19 -2.01 -40.28
CA GLY A 844 -5.43 -0.64 -40.71
C GLY A 844 -6.89 -0.16 -40.56
N THR A 845 -7.86 -1.08 -40.55
CA THR A 845 -9.30 -0.79 -40.38
C THR A 845 -9.97 -1.77 -39.41
N ALA A 846 -11.08 -1.35 -38.82
CA ALA A 846 -11.91 -2.21 -37.96
C ALA A 846 -12.42 -3.47 -38.73
N ALA A 847 -12.69 -3.33 -40.03
CA ALA A 847 -13.12 -4.46 -40.88
C ALA A 847 -12.00 -5.50 -41.05
N GLN A 848 -10.76 -5.06 -41.28
CA GLN A 848 -9.60 -5.95 -41.39
C GLN A 848 -9.32 -6.67 -40.05
N ARG A 849 -9.46 -5.99 -38.93
CA ARG A 849 -9.34 -6.59 -37.59
C ARG A 849 -10.39 -7.67 -37.38
N LYS A 850 -11.67 -7.38 -37.66
CA LYS A 850 -12.74 -8.39 -37.56
C LYS A 850 -12.48 -9.61 -38.42
N GLN A 851 -11.94 -9.41 -39.64
CA GLN A 851 -11.57 -10.52 -40.53
C GLN A 851 -10.40 -11.33 -39.98
N ALA A 852 -9.39 -10.67 -39.41
CA ALA A 852 -8.25 -11.36 -38.78
C ALA A 852 -8.72 -12.20 -37.58
N ILE A 853 -9.62 -11.68 -36.75
CA ILE A 853 -10.23 -12.41 -35.63
C ILE A 853 -11.06 -13.58 -36.14
N ALA A 854 -11.85 -13.41 -37.21
CA ALA A 854 -12.66 -14.49 -37.82
C ALA A 854 -11.81 -15.63 -38.39
N ASN A 855 -10.54 -15.39 -38.72
CA ASN A 855 -9.60 -16.41 -39.20
C ASN A 855 -8.88 -17.16 -38.05
N LEU A 856 -8.97 -16.69 -36.80
CA LEU A 856 -8.30 -17.30 -35.65
C LEU A 856 -8.70 -18.78 -35.39
N PRO A 857 -9.95 -19.21 -35.58
CA PRO A 857 -10.31 -20.61 -35.39
C PRO A 857 -9.46 -21.59 -36.20
N ILE A 858 -8.91 -21.11 -37.33
CA ILE A 858 -8.08 -21.91 -38.23
C ILE A 858 -6.60 -21.68 -37.90
N SER A 859 -6.18 -20.43 -37.65
CA SER A 859 -4.77 -20.07 -37.53
C SER A 859 -4.22 -20.26 -36.09
N ASN A 860 -5.06 -20.11 -35.07
CA ASN A 860 -4.73 -20.30 -33.65
C ASN A 860 -6.00 -20.60 -32.85
N PRO A 861 -6.50 -21.87 -32.86
CA PRO A 861 -7.72 -22.26 -32.18
C PRO A 861 -7.70 -21.96 -30.67
N GLU A 862 -6.59 -22.26 -29.99
CA GLU A 862 -6.45 -22.03 -28.53
C GLU A 862 -6.64 -20.55 -28.18
N LEU A 863 -6.02 -19.66 -28.93
CA LEU A 863 -6.19 -18.20 -28.72
C LEU A 863 -7.62 -17.75 -29.00
N TYR A 864 -8.29 -18.36 -29.99
CA TYR A 864 -9.68 -18.06 -30.28
C TYR A 864 -10.61 -18.48 -29.15
N GLU A 865 -10.40 -19.69 -28.61
CA GLU A 865 -11.16 -20.18 -27.45
C GLU A 865 -10.96 -19.28 -26.22
N ALA A 866 -9.71 -18.88 -25.95
CA ALA A 866 -9.42 -17.95 -24.86
C ALA A 866 -10.10 -16.58 -25.07
N TYR A 867 -10.16 -16.09 -26.32
CA TYR A 867 -10.87 -14.85 -26.63
C TYR A 867 -12.40 -14.98 -26.45
N GLN A 868 -12.98 -16.11 -26.89
CA GLN A 868 -14.42 -16.38 -26.68
C GLN A 868 -14.77 -16.49 -25.20
N LEU A 869 -13.91 -17.14 -24.41
CA LEU A 869 -14.08 -17.23 -22.96
C LEU A 869 -14.02 -15.84 -22.30
N ALA A 870 -13.10 -14.99 -22.73
CA ALA A 870 -13.01 -13.63 -22.23
C ALA A 870 -14.28 -12.80 -22.55
N LEU A 871 -14.84 -12.94 -23.76
CA LEU A 871 -16.10 -12.32 -24.14
C LEU A 871 -17.27 -12.83 -23.29
N ALA A 872 -17.36 -14.15 -23.11
CA ALA A 872 -18.42 -14.78 -22.32
C ALA A 872 -18.36 -14.32 -20.86
N ASN A 873 -17.17 -14.25 -20.27
CA ASN A 873 -16.97 -13.77 -18.90
C ASN A 873 -17.38 -12.29 -18.75
N ALA A 874 -17.01 -11.43 -19.70
CA ALA A 874 -17.42 -10.01 -19.67
C ALA A 874 -18.93 -9.83 -19.76
N GLU A 875 -19.61 -10.63 -20.63
CA GLU A 875 -21.06 -10.63 -20.73
C GLU A 875 -21.72 -11.16 -19.45
N ALA A 876 -21.17 -12.21 -18.85
CA ALA A 876 -21.62 -12.79 -17.58
C ALA A 876 -21.50 -11.79 -16.44
N MET A 877 -20.35 -11.13 -16.33
CA MET A 877 -20.13 -10.06 -15.36
C MET A 877 -21.13 -8.91 -15.55
N SER A 878 -21.33 -8.46 -16.79
CA SER A 878 -22.31 -7.42 -17.10
C SER A 878 -23.72 -7.82 -16.68
N ARG A 879 -24.10 -9.09 -16.88
CA ARG A 879 -25.38 -9.66 -16.45
C ARG A 879 -25.49 -9.71 -14.93
N TYR A 880 -24.42 -10.15 -14.25
CA TYR A 880 -24.37 -10.19 -12.80
C TYR A 880 -24.58 -8.80 -12.20
N VAL A 881 -23.81 -7.80 -12.60
CA VAL A 881 -23.91 -6.45 -12.01
C VAL A 881 -25.26 -5.79 -12.25
N ARG A 882 -25.93 -6.10 -13.40
CA ARG A 882 -27.26 -5.58 -13.71
C ARG A 882 -28.39 -6.21 -12.92
N PHE A 883 -28.31 -7.51 -12.63
CA PHE A 883 -29.49 -8.27 -12.21
C PHE A 883 -29.31 -8.98 -10.85
N SER A 884 -28.14 -8.94 -10.24
CA SER A 884 -27.92 -9.47 -8.88
C SER A 884 -28.58 -8.65 -7.77
N GLY A 885 -29.05 -7.42 -8.08
CA GLY A 885 -29.58 -6.49 -7.09
C GLY A 885 -28.50 -5.70 -6.33
N ARG A 886 -27.21 -5.95 -6.60
CA ARG A 886 -26.09 -5.32 -5.90
C ARG A 886 -25.85 -3.88 -6.33
N PHE A 887 -26.12 -3.55 -7.61
CA PHE A 887 -25.82 -2.24 -8.21
C PHE A 887 -27.04 -1.61 -8.92
N PRO A 888 -28.17 -1.38 -8.19
CA PRO A 888 -29.39 -0.90 -8.80
C PRO A 888 -29.29 0.53 -9.35
N MET A 889 -28.34 1.35 -8.87
CA MET A 889 -28.22 2.75 -9.26
C MET A 889 -27.20 3.00 -10.38
N THR A 890 -26.15 2.17 -10.49
CA THR A 890 -25.02 2.43 -11.41
C THR A 890 -24.90 1.42 -12.54
N ALA A 891 -25.49 0.22 -12.44
CA ALA A 891 -25.40 -0.80 -13.50
C ALA A 891 -26.36 -0.52 -14.68
N THR A 892 -26.33 0.69 -15.23
CA THR A 892 -27.20 1.16 -16.33
C THR A 892 -26.37 1.52 -17.57
N GLY A 893 -26.97 1.47 -18.75
CA GLY A 893 -26.31 1.89 -20.00
C GLY A 893 -25.07 1.07 -20.36
N ASP A 894 -24.01 1.72 -20.83
CA ASP A 894 -22.68 1.13 -21.05
C ASP A 894 -21.92 1.22 -19.73
N ILE A 895 -21.61 0.07 -19.11
CA ILE A 895 -21.16 0.02 -17.70
C ILE A 895 -19.66 0.25 -17.62
N ASP A 896 -19.28 1.31 -16.90
CA ASP A 896 -17.92 1.55 -16.42
C ASP A 896 -17.75 0.91 -15.02
N LEU A 897 -16.51 0.54 -14.64
CA LEU A 897 -16.23 -0.06 -13.33
C LEU A 897 -16.31 0.95 -12.19
N TYR A 898 -15.82 2.19 -12.39
CA TYR A 898 -15.74 3.18 -11.33
C TYR A 898 -17.07 3.53 -10.64
N PRO A 899 -18.24 3.59 -11.35
CA PRO A 899 -19.52 3.81 -10.66
C PRO A 899 -19.94 2.62 -9.80
N LEU A 900 -19.62 1.39 -10.23
CA LEU A 900 -19.89 0.18 -9.44
C LEU A 900 -19.09 0.20 -8.14
N PHE A 901 -17.81 0.61 -8.18
CA PHE A 901 -17.00 0.77 -6.96
C PHE A 901 -17.55 1.88 -6.06
N ALA A 902 -18.04 2.99 -6.63
CA ALA A 902 -18.68 4.05 -5.85
C ALA A 902 -19.95 3.55 -5.14
N GLU A 903 -20.80 2.79 -5.82
CA GLU A 903 -22.00 2.18 -5.22
C GLU A 903 -21.64 1.06 -4.23
N HIS A 904 -20.56 0.33 -4.48
CA HIS A 904 -20.04 -0.62 -3.52
C HIS A 904 -19.60 0.06 -2.22
N CYS A 905 -18.80 1.14 -2.31
CA CYS A 905 -18.43 1.93 -1.14
C CYS A 905 -19.65 2.53 -0.42
N TYR A 906 -20.64 3.02 -1.18
CA TYR A 906 -21.89 3.53 -0.61
C TYR A 906 -22.64 2.48 0.22
N ASN A 907 -22.67 1.23 -0.24
CA ASN A 907 -23.38 0.14 0.45
C ASN A 907 -22.58 -0.51 1.59
N CYS A 908 -21.24 -0.45 1.54
CA CYS A 908 -20.36 -1.18 2.46
C CYS A 908 -19.64 -0.27 3.47
N THR A 909 -19.96 1.03 3.54
CA THR A 909 -19.30 1.97 4.44
C THR A 909 -20.26 2.56 5.47
N ARG A 910 -19.83 2.60 6.73
CA ARG A 910 -20.62 3.10 7.85
C ARG A 910 -20.49 4.60 8.06
N GLU A 911 -19.30 5.19 7.96
CA GLU A 911 -19.06 6.59 8.35
C GLU A 911 -18.75 7.49 7.15
N ALA A 912 -17.68 7.22 6.42
CA ALA A 912 -17.33 8.01 5.24
C ALA A 912 -16.54 7.21 4.21
N TRP A 913 -16.70 7.55 2.94
CA TRP A 913 -15.84 7.03 1.88
C TRP A 913 -15.38 8.14 0.95
N GLY A 914 -14.20 7.94 0.36
CA GLY A 914 -13.59 8.88 -0.58
C GLY A 914 -12.91 8.17 -1.72
N LEU A 915 -13.21 8.60 -2.96
CA LEU A 915 -12.66 7.97 -4.14
C LEU A 915 -12.13 9.00 -5.14
N VAL A 916 -11.08 8.59 -5.86
CA VAL A 916 -10.61 9.29 -7.05
C VAL A 916 -11.32 8.70 -8.26
N LEU A 917 -12.15 9.48 -8.92
CA LEU A 917 -13.06 9.00 -9.99
C LEU A 917 -13.03 9.92 -11.21
N PRO A 918 -13.35 9.42 -12.41
CA PRO A 918 -13.74 10.28 -13.51
C PRO A 918 -14.90 11.20 -13.12
N THR A 919 -14.85 12.49 -13.52
CA THR A 919 -15.92 13.47 -13.25
C THR A 919 -17.29 13.02 -13.79
N GLY A 920 -17.29 12.05 -14.71
CA GLY A 920 -18.49 11.39 -15.21
C GLY A 920 -19.42 10.83 -14.13
N ILE A 921 -18.93 10.56 -12.91
CA ILE A 921 -19.78 10.14 -11.78
C ILE A 921 -20.87 11.18 -11.46
N ALA A 922 -20.55 12.46 -11.62
CA ALA A 922 -21.44 13.57 -11.30
C ALA A 922 -22.17 14.15 -12.52
N VAL A 923 -21.67 13.93 -13.74
CA VAL A 923 -22.19 14.62 -14.94
C VAL A 923 -22.78 13.70 -16.01
N ASN A 924 -22.46 12.39 -15.99
CA ASN A 924 -23.00 11.45 -16.97
C ASN A 924 -24.43 11.04 -16.62
N ASP A 925 -25.31 11.01 -17.63
CA ASP A 925 -26.72 10.61 -17.48
C ASP A 925 -26.86 9.18 -16.90
N SER A 926 -25.95 8.26 -17.21
CA SER A 926 -25.91 6.89 -16.66
C SER A 926 -25.77 6.86 -15.13
N ASN A 927 -25.15 7.87 -14.52
CA ASN A 927 -24.88 7.95 -13.09
C ASN A 927 -25.86 8.88 -12.34
N LYS A 928 -26.83 9.45 -13.06
CA LYS A 928 -27.78 10.42 -12.49
C LYS A 928 -28.50 9.91 -11.27
N THR A 929 -29.01 8.69 -11.30
CA THR A 929 -29.75 8.09 -10.18
C THR A 929 -28.88 8.01 -8.94
N PHE A 930 -27.64 7.57 -9.09
CA PHE A 930 -26.68 7.46 -7.99
C PHE A 930 -26.33 8.83 -7.40
N PHE A 931 -25.94 9.78 -8.25
CA PHE A 931 -25.55 11.11 -7.80
C PHE A 931 -26.72 11.88 -7.18
N SER A 932 -27.92 11.80 -7.75
CA SER A 932 -29.13 12.40 -7.15
C SER A 932 -29.41 11.83 -5.77
N ASN A 933 -29.25 10.51 -5.59
CA ASN A 933 -29.44 9.88 -4.29
C ASN A 933 -28.46 10.42 -3.22
N LEU A 934 -27.18 10.66 -3.59
CA LEU A 934 -26.20 11.26 -2.67
C LEU A 934 -26.60 12.66 -2.22
N ILE A 935 -27.22 13.43 -3.11
CA ILE A 935 -27.71 14.79 -2.81
C ILE A 935 -28.96 14.74 -1.95
N GLU A 936 -29.98 13.96 -2.35
CA GLU A 936 -31.26 13.82 -1.64
C GLU A 936 -31.10 13.31 -0.21
N GLU A 937 -30.15 12.40 0.02
CA GLU A 937 -29.83 11.90 1.36
C GLU A 937 -28.85 12.79 2.15
N ASN A 938 -28.45 13.94 1.62
CA ASN A 938 -27.47 14.84 2.23
C ASN A 938 -26.15 14.16 2.60
N ARG A 939 -25.67 13.25 1.77
CA ARG A 939 -24.43 12.48 2.03
C ARG A 939 -23.18 13.13 1.48
N LEU A 940 -23.30 13.98 0.44
CA LEU A 940 -22.13 14.60 -0.21
C LEU A 940 -21.40 15.54 0.75
N ILE A 941 -20.10 15.31 0.95
CA ILE A 941 -19.20 16.13 1.79
C ILE A 941 -18.39 17.07 0.91
N SER A 942 -17.73 16.54 -0.12
CA SER A 942 -16.93 17.34 -1.03
C SER A 942 -16.89 16.77 -2.44
N LEU A 943 -16.75 17.66 -3.41
CA LEU A 943 -16.54 17.34 -4.82
C LEU A 943 -15.52 18.33 -5.40
N TYR A 944 -14.30 17.83 -5.68
CA TYR A 944 -13.23 18.60 -6.29
C TYR A 944 -12.94 18.08 -7.68
N ASP A 945 -13.36 18.85 -8.71
CA ASP A 945 -13.21 18.51 -10.13
C ASP A 945 -11.89 19.06 -10.69
N PHE A 946 -11.11 18.17 -11.30
CA PHE A 946 -9.80 18.47 -11.90
C PHE A 946 -9.79 18.24 -13.41
N GLU A 947 -9.11 19.12 -14.13
CA GLU A 947 -8.67 18.91 -15.50
C GLU A 947 -7.20 18.48 -15.51
N ASN A 948 -6.87 17.37 -16.18
CA ASN A 948 -5.51 16.81 -16.21
C ASN A 948 -4.50 17.62 -17.06
N LYS A 949 -4.70 18.94 -17.19
CA LYS A 949 -3.86 19.82 -18.05
C LYS A 949 -2.40 19.80 -17.66
N GLU A 950 -2.10 19.79 -16.36
CA GLU A 950 -0.75 19.77 -15.80
C GLU A 950 -0.17 18.34 -15.63
N GLY A 951 -0.91 17.30 -16.08
CA GLY A 951 -0.41 15.93 -16.03
C GLY A 951 -0.37 15.34 -14.62
N LEU A 952 -1.43 15.56 -13.83
CA LEU A 952 -1.59 14.95 -12.51
C LEU A 952 -1.63 13.41 -12.59
N PHE A 953 -2.18 12.88 -13.69
CA PHE A 953 -2.11 11.48 -14.08
C PHE A 953 -1.47 11.33 -15.47
N ASP A 954 -0.79 10.21 -15.71
CA ASP A 954 -0.22 9.87 -17.02
C ASP A 954 -1.28 9.35 -17.99
N ILE A 955 -2.32 10.18 -18.18
CA ILE A 955 -3.43 9.97 -19.13
C ILE A 955 -3.58 11.19 -20.03
N HIS A 956 -4.52 11.12 -20.98
CA HIS A 956 -4.77 12.22 -21.88
C HIS A 956 -5.09 13.53 -21.12
N ARG A 957 -4.41 14.63 -21.48
CA ARG A 957 -4.48 15.92 -20.75
C ARG A 957 -5.87 16.57 -20.70
N MET A 958 -6.79 16.16 -21.57
CA MET A 958 -8.18 16.64 -21.54
C MET A 958 -9.11 15.78 -20.67
N PHE A 959 -8.56 14.75 -20.03
CA PHE A 959 -9.34 13.91 -19.13
C PHE A 959 -9.69 14.68 -17.86
N LYS A 960 -10.92 14.47 -17.35
CA LYS A 960 -11.37 15.08 -16.10
C LYS A 960 -11.61 14.01 -15.06
N PHE A 961 -11.17 14.30 -13.86
CA PHE A 961 -11.37 13.44 -12.69
C PHE A 961 -11.75 14.27 -11.48
N CYS A 962 -12.29 13.65 -10.46
CA CYS A 962 -12.66 14.32 -9.22
C CYS A 962 -12.22 13.54 -7.99
N LEU A 963 -12.01 14.27 -6.90
CA LEU A 963 -12.00 13.72 -5.55
C LEU A 963 -13.42 13.85 -5.00
N LEU A 964 -14.06 12.71 -4.78
CA LEU A 964 -15.43 12.63 -4.27
C LEU A 964 -15.40 12.09 -2.84
N THR A 965 -15.94 12.85 -1.88
CA THR A 965 -16.09 12.41 -0.50
C THR A 965 -17.55 12.39 -0.09
N VAL A 966 -17.98 11.28 0.48
CA VAL A 966 -19.36 11.02 0.89
C VAL A 966 -19.39 10.51 2.33
N GLY A 967 -20.36 10.96 3.10
CA GLY A 967 -20.52 10.57 4.50
C GLY A 967 -21.84 9.86 4.77
N GLN A 968 -22.18 9.78 6.04
CA GLN A 968 -23.48 9.26 6.48
C GLN A 968 -24.63 10.16 6.04
N LYS A 969 -25.81 9.55 5.90
CA LYS A 969 -27.08 10.24 5.68
C LYS A 969 -27.35 11.26 6.78
N GLN A 970 -27.84 12.44 6.41
CA GLN A 970 -28.26 13.50 7.32
C GLN A 970 -29.66 13.99 7.02
N ASP A 971 -30.40 14.31 8.07
CA ASP A 971 -31.78 14.82 7.94
C ASP A 971 -31.83 16.27 7.42
N ASN A 972 -30.77 17.04 7.70
CA ASN A 972 -30.65 18.44 7.30
C ASN A 972 -29.70 18.60 6.12
N ALA A 973 -29.93 19.67 5.32
CA ALA A 973 -29.02 20.02 4.22
C ALA A 973 -27.59 20.19 4.73
N ARG A 974 -26.65 19.45 4.11
CA ARG A 974 -25.24 19.48 4.44
C ARG A 974 -24.53 20.60 3.70
N GLU A 975 -23.56 21.23 4.33
CA GLU A 975 -22.59 22.07 3.64
C GLU A 975 -21.61 21.19 2.86
N VAL A 976 -21.51 21.44 1.57
CA VAL A 976 -20.65 20.72 0.64
C VAL A 976 -19.49 21.62 0.22
N SER A 977 -18.29 21.11 0.31
CA SER A 977 -17.10 21.80 -0.20
C SER A 977 -16.90 21.45 -1.68
N GLY A 978 -16.97 22.43 -2.56
CA GLY A 978 -16.84 22.25 -4.01
C GLY A 978 -15.70 23.05 -4.61
N GLY A 979 -14.96 22.44 -5.55
CA GLY A 979 -13.96 23.11 -6.36
C GLY A 979 -14.05 22.59 -7.78
N PHE A 980 -14.08 23.46 -8.79
CA PHE A 980 -14.36 23.08 -10.17
C PHE A 980 -13.26 23.60 -11.11
N TYR A 981 -12.96 22.81 -12.15
CA TYR A 981 -11.93 23.12 -13.16
C TYR A 981 -10.55 23.38 -12.56
N LEU A 982 -10.21 22.67 -11.46
CA LEU A 982 -8.89 22.73 -10.83
C LEU A 982 -7.87 22.06 -11.77
N THR A 983 -6.66 22.59 -11.84
CA THR A 983 -5.59 22.02 -12.66
C THR A 983 -4.37 21.63 -11.82
N ARG A 984 -4.30 22.15 -10.60
CA ARG A 984 -3.21 21.93 -9.65
C ARG A 984 -3.77 21.68 -8.25
N LEU A 985 -3.03 20.97 -7.43
CA LEU A 985 -3.46 20.64 -6.07
C LEU A 985 -3.41 21.82 -5.10
N ASP A 986 -2.49 22.77 -5.31
CA ASP A 986 -2.43 24.00 -4.53
C ASP A 986 -3.72 24.85 -4.67
N HIS A 987 -4.49 24.68 -5.74
CA HIS A 987 -5.82 25.27 -5.87
C HIS A 987 -6.81 24.84 -4.78
N LEU A 988 -6.60 23.69 -4.14
CA LEU A 988 -7.40 23.26 -2.98
C LEU A 988 -7.16 24.11 -1.72
N LEU A 989 -6.03 24.79 -1.66
CA LEU A 989 -5.67 25.68 -0.56
C LEU A 989 -6.11 27.14 -0.83
N ASP A 990 -6.50 27.45 -2.06
CA ASP A 990 -6.95 28.78 -2.47
C ASP A 990 -8.43 28.97 -2.09
N PRO A 991 -8.76 29.79 -1.07
CA PRO A 991 -10.15 29.98 -0.64
C PRO A 991 -11.03 30.66 -1.70
N THR A 992 -10.44 31.27 -2.73
CA THR A 992 -11.20 31.86 -3.85
C THR A 992 -11.71 30.83 -4.85
N ARG A 993 -11.15 29.62 -4.83
CA ARG A 993 -11.47 28.51 -5.74
C ARG A 993 -12.33 27.44 -5.10
N ILE A 994 -12.45 27.44 -3.77
CA ILE A 994 -13.25 26.48 -3.00
C ILE A 994 -14.52 27.14 -2.52
N TYR A 995 -15.64 26.60 -2.93
CA TYR A 995 -16.97 27.10 -2.66
C TYR A 995 -17.65 26.28 -1.58
N LYS A 996 -18.36 26.94 -0.70
CA LYS A 996 -19.26 26.34 0.27
C LYS A 996 -20.68 26.36 -0.32
N LEU A 997 -21.17 25.20 -0.70
CA LEU A 997 -22.48 24.96 -1.27
C LEU A 997 -23.33 24.17 -0.28
N LYS A 998 -24.63 24.19 -0.42
CA LYS A 998 -25.52 23.28 0.30
C LYS A 998 -25.98 22.18 -0.66
N THR A 999 -26.32 21.01 -0.13
CA THR A 999 -26.89 19.92 -0.94
C THR A 999 -28.11 20.37 -1.72
N THR A 1000 -28.83 21.40 -1.26
CA THR A 1000 -29.96 22.02 -1.95
C THR A 1000 -29.58 22.87 -3.16
N ASP A 1001 -28.31 23.19 -3.35
CA ASP A 1001 -27.81 24.02 -4.46
C ASP A 1001 -27.43 23.19 -5.69
N PHE A 1002 -27.41 21.87 -5.55
CA PHE A 1002 -27.20 20.89 -6.63
C PHE A 1002 -28.53 20.43 -7.19
#